data_fa745dda5a87a0190acbb9cd4bcae7b4
#
_entry.id   fa745dda5a87a0190acbb9cd4bcae7b4
#
_cell.length_a   1.000
_cell.length_b   1.000
_cell.length_c   1.000
_cell.angle_alpha   90.00
_cell.angle_beta   90.00
_cell.angle_gamma   90.00
#
_symmetry.space_group_name_H-M   'P 1'
#
loop_
_entity.id
_entity.type
_entity.pdbx_description
1 polymer ?
#
loop_
_entity_poly.entity_id
_entity_poly.type
_entity_poly.pdbx_seq_one_letter_code
_entity_poly.pdbx_strand_id
1 'polypeptide(L)'
;MNFKLRKLANQWVRAICITSLAVAPALLAHGTLADYERAQALQAKAGGLVVNSPGAMTWIGDTDHFWYPRTVKGGTEFVMVDAQAASKKLAFDHDRLAEAISKATGHKYTGLALPFVPNTSRPDRRPIPPGTTAPLTFIDNEKAIQFGTGGSLYKCTLTDYVCTEDGPIPLPGPGNRNPSADYFLPNPQEIGGDPVDGLEYQSPASQDGDDGRYGRNQRACAPQHAQNQHPVARPARLGIGSQCPDQLPPERPEVCASFDGKWEAFIQNYNVFVKPVGDHPAFPLSTDGSEGNYYTFRTIAWSPDSKKLVAYHTQPSYDREIMYIESSPPDQIQPKHMAVHYSKPGDTLDVAHPVLFHLETKNRIEIDNALFANPYSLRPPAWWKDSRAFTFEYNQRGHQAYTVVEVDAKTGKARPLISETSKTFIYYNNLGPGLSAGRRYRHDVNDGKEIIWASERDGWEHLYLYDGVTGKVKNQITKGDWLVRNVDWVDDDKRQIWFNAGGAVPGEDPYFTQLYRINLDGSGLTRLTEADATHSINFSRDHKYYVDTWQRIDLPPVAQLHRTEDQKAILDIDKGDASALLAAGFRFPEAFVTRGRDGKTDIWGIIIRPTNFDPSKKYPVIENVYAGPQGSFVPKTFVAVSPDQALAELGFIVVHIDGMGTSNRSKAFHDVAYKNLADAGFPDRILWH
;
A
#
# COMPACT_ATOMS: atom_id res chain seq x y z
N MET A 1 5.22 -63.03 54.78
CA MET A 1 5.78 -61.74 55.16
C MET A 1 5.77 -60.69 53.98
N ASN A 2 5.26 -61.05 52.78
CA ASN A 2 5.34 -60.20 51.59
C ASN A 2 4.05 -59.50 51.13
N PHE A 3 2.96 -59.59 51.92
CA PHE A 3 1.67 -58.99 51.53
C PHE A 3 1.33 -57.69 52.29
N LYS A 4 1.94 -57.49 53.46
CA LYS A 4 1.71 -56.23 54.22
C LYS A 4 2.59 -55.07 53.81
N LEU A 5 3.75 -55.30 53.23
CA LEU A 5 4.66 -54.26 52.77
C LEU A 5 4.19 -53.60 51.43
N ARG A 6 3.46 -54.33 50.58
CA ARG A 6 2.90 -53.79 49.35
C ARG A 6 1.69 -52.89 49.58
N LYS A 7 0.93 -53.07 50.66
CA LYS A 7 -0.20 -52.22 51.00
C LYS A 7 0.24 -50.83 51.57
N LEU A 8 1.30 -50.83 52.35
CA LEU A 8 1.87 -49.58 52.88
C LEU A 8 2.57 -48.77 51.84
N ALA A 9 3.30 -49.36 50.89
CA ALA A 9 3.95 -48.68 49.79
C ALA A 9 2.91 -48.02 48.84
N ASN A 10 1.80 -48.70 48.57
CA ASN A 10 0.71 -48.11 47.73
C ASN A 10 -0.09 -47.00 48.42
N GLN A 11 -0.15 -46.97 49.73
CA GLN A 11 -0.78 -45.86 50.45
C GLN A 11 0.10 -44.60 50.49
N TRP A 12 1.42 -44.73 50.58
CA TRP A 12 2.35 -43.61 50.54
C TRP A 12 2.49 -43.03 49.14
N VAL A 13 2.47 -43.85 48.08
CA VAL A 13 2.48 -43.39 46.71
C VAL A 13 1.17 -42.67 46.33
N ARG A 14 0.02 -43.15 46.87
CA ARG A 14 -1.26 -42.41 46.68
C ARG A 14 -1.33 -41.11 47.49
N ALA A 15 -0.74 -41.05 48.68
CA ALA A 15 -0.67 -39.84 49.48
C ALA A 15 0.29 -38.81 48.87
N ILE A 16 1.42 -39.24 48.28
CA ILE A 16 2.37 -38.33 47.60
C ILE A 16 1.79 -37.84 46.25
N CYS A 17 1.03 -38.66 45.50
CA CYS A 17 0.35 -38.22 44.30
C CYS A 17 -0.84 -37.28 44.57
N ILE A 18 -1.50 -37.37 45.73
CA ILE A 18 -2.61 -36.49 46.07
C ILE A 18 -2.11 -35.16 46.64
N THR A 19 -0.97 -35.12 47.32
CA THR A 19 -0.37 -33.86 47.81
C THR A 19 0.42 -33.11 46.74
N SER A 20 0.93 -33.78 45.69
CA SER A 20 1.56 -33.09 44.55
C SER A 20 0.55 -32.55 43.51
N LEU A 21 -0.72 -32.96 43.57
CA LEU A 21 -1.78 -32.37 42.73
C LEU A 21 -2.44 -31.14 43.37
N ALA A 22 -2.08 -30.79 44.61
CA ALA A 22 -2.70 -29.69 45.34
C ALA A 22 -1.89 -28.37 45.35
N VAL A 23 -0.73 -28.34 44.68
CA VAL A 23 0.09 -27.11 44.57
C VAL A 23 0.70 -27.02 43.16
N ALA A 24 -0.13 -27.17 42.12
CA ALA A 24 0.10 -26.41 40.91
C ALA A 24 -0.63 -25.08 41.16
N PRO A 25 0.05 -23.92 41.24
CA PRO A 25 -0.66 -22.66 41.11
C PRO A 25 -1.32 -22.78 39.76
N ALA A 26 -2.64 -22.80 39.71
CA ALA A 26 -3.38 -22.57 38.51
C ALA A 26 -2.94 -21.17 38.02
N LEU A 27 -2.00 -21.17 37.07
CA LEU A 27 -1.74 -20.04 36.22
C LEU A 27 -2.99 -19.87 35.31
N LEU A 28 -4.10 -19.52 35.94
CA LEU A 28 -5.32 -19.15 35.24
C LEU A 28 -5.13 -17.68 34.86
N ALA A 29 -4.76 -17.48 33.63
CA ALA A 29 -4.95 -16.20 32.97
C ALA A 29 -6.47 -15.97 32.85
N HIS A 30 -7.13 -15.68 33.97
CA HIS A 30 -8.51 -15.23 34.01
C HIS A 30 -8.46 -13.74 34.22
N GLY A 31 -8.69 -12.98 33.17
CA GLY A 31 -9.00 -11.57 33.31
C GLY A 31 -10.20 -11.46 34.29
N THR A 32 -10.03 -10.66 35.33
CA THR A 32 -11.13 -10.32 36.22
C THR A 32 -12.10 -9.36 35.52
N LEU A 33 -13.31 -9.17 36.04
CA LEU A 33 -14.23 -8.15 35.50
C LEU A 33 -13.53 -6.78 35.41
N ALA A 34 -12.75 -6.42 36.45
CA ALA A 34 -12.00 -5.17 36.48
C ALA A 34 -10.95 -5.06 35.34
N ASP A 35 -10.35 -6.17 34.91
CA ASP A 35 -9.41 -6.20 33.79
C ASP A 35 -10.14 -5.94 32.45
N TYR A 36 -11.32 -6.55 32.26
CA TYR A 36 -12.15 -6.28 31.08
C TYR A 36 -12.66 -4.83 31.05
N GLU A 37 -13.14 -4.30 32.17
CA GLU A 37 -13.56 -2.90 32.28
C GLU A 37 -12.40 -1.94 31.98
N ARG A 38 -11.19 -2.25 32.46
CA ARG A 38 -9.99 -1.46 32.18
C ARG A 38 -9.66 -1.50 30.70
N ALA A 39 -9.65 -2.69 30.07
CA ALA A 39 -9.39 -2.86 28.64
C ALA A 39 -10.39 -2.08 27.77
N GLN A 40 -11.68 -2.16 28.09
CA GLN A 40 -12.72 -1.42 27.36
C GLN A 40 -12.62 0.11 27.53
N ALA A 41 -12.16 0.57 28.68
CA ALA A 41 -12.05 2.00 28.96
C ALA A 41 -10.81 2.67 28.36
N LEU A 42 -9.84 1.92 27.84
CA LEU A 42 -8.53 2.45 27.40
C LEU A 42 -8.65 3.59 26.39
N GLN A 43 -9.40 3.38 25.30
CA GLN A 43 -9.53 4.38 24.23
C GLN A 43 -10.19 5.68 24.76
N ALA A 44 -11.23 5.54 25.57
CA ALA A 44 -11.90 6.69 26.16
C ALA A 44 -10.98 7.45 27.14
N LYS A 45 -10.17 6.73 27.94
CA LYS A 45 -9.22 7.32 28.87
C LYS A 45 -8.05 8.00 28.17
N ALA A 46 -7.60 7.48 27.04
CA ALA A 46 -6.49 8.06 26.27
C ALA A 46 -6.92 9.24 25.39
N GLY A 47 -8.22 9.37 25.14
CA GLY A 47 -8.76 10.41 24.26
C GLY A 47 -8.34 11.81 24.70
N GLY A 48 -7.68 12.56 23.79
CA GLY A 48 -7.21 13.92 24.02
C GLY A 48 -5.99 14.05 24.95
N LEU A 49 -5.34 12.95 25.35
CA LEU A 49 -4.13 12.97 26.17
C LEU A 49 -2.83 13.11 25.36
N VAL A 50 -2.90 12.95 24.04
CA VAL A 50 -1.80 13.30 23.11
C VAL A 50 -2.20 14.55 22.37
N VAL A 51 -1.43 15.61 22.53
CA VAL A 51 -1.69 16.92 21.92
C VAL A 51 -0.52 17.35 21.02
N ASN A 52 -0.75 18.38 20.22
CA ASN A 52 0.21 18.92 19.25
C ASN A 52 0.74 17.86 18.25
N SER A 53 0.05 16.73 18.12
CA SER A 53 0.44 15.71 17.14
C SER A 53 -0.04 16.13 15.75
N PRO A 54 0.88 16.37 14.79
CA PRO A 54 0.49 16.66 13.42
C PRO A 54 -0.08 15.39 12.76
N GLY A 55 -1.18 15.56 12.02
CA GLY A 55 -1.71 14.53 11.13
C GLY A 55 -1.11 14.64 9.73
N ALA A 56 -1.77 13.99 8.75
CA ALA A 56 -1.31 13.98 7.38
C ALA A 56 -1.26 15.40 6.77
N MET A 57 -0.12 15.71 6.12
CA MET A 57 0.08 16.98 5.43
C MET A 57 -0.51 16.92 4.02
N THR A 58 -1.28 17.93 3.63
CA THR A 58 -1.93 17.98 2.32
C THR A 58 -1.57 19.28 1.59
N TRP A 59 -0.78 19.18 0.53
CA TRP A 59 -0.42 20.31 -0.33
C TRP A 59 -1.64 20.80 -1.15
N ILE A 60 -1.76 22.11 -1.34
CA ILE A 60 -2.89 22.73 -2.03
C ILE A 60 -2.52 23.03 -3.48
N GLY A 61 -2.92 22.15 -4.38
CA GLY A 61 -2.67 22.34 -5.81
C GLY A 61 -1.20 22.54 -6.14
N ASP A 62 -0.89 23.57 -6.95
CA ASP A 62 0.47 23.96 -7.34
C ASP A 62 0.98 25.15 -6.51
N THR A 63 0.38 25.39 -5.34
CA THR A 63 0.81 26.47 -4.43
C THR A 63 1.91 26.00 -3.49
N ASP A 64 2.61 26.95 -2.87
CA ASP A 64 3.57 26.69 -1.79
C ASP A 64 2.86 26.54 -0.42
N HIS A 65 1.56 26.28 -0.43
CA HIS A 65 0.76 26.10 0.79
C HIS A 65 0.35 24.64 0.99
N PHE A 66 0.32 24.24 2.27
CA PHE A 66 -0.28 22.98 2.68
C PHE A 66 -1.03 23.13 4.00
N TRP A 67 -1.90 22.19 4.30
CA TRP A 67 -2.61 22.15 5.57
C TRP A 67 -2.49 20.78 6.23
N TYR A 68 -2.73 20.74 7.53
CA TYR A 68 -2.78 19.49 8.30
C TYR A 68 -3.70 19.64 9.51
N PRO A 69 -4.32 18.53 9.98
CA PRO A 69 -4.99 18.48 11.26
C PRO A 69 -3.97 18.34 12.39
N ARG A 70 -4.17 19.03 13.49
CA ARG A 70 -3.36 18.96 14.70
C ARG A 70 -4.23 18.58 15.89
N THR A 71 -3.82 17.57 16.67
CA THR A 71 -4.51 17.24 17.91
C THR A 71 -4.32 18.35 18.95
N VAL A 72 -5.38 18.72 19.64
CA VAL A 72 -5.36 19.66 20.77
C VAL A 72 -6.22 19.11 21.90
N LYS A 73 -6.13 19.72 23.09
CA LYS A 73 -7.01 19.34 24.18
C LYS A 73 -8.47 19.58 23.78
N GLY A 74 -9.24 18.51 23.73
CA GLY A 74 -10.67 18.56 23.41
C GLY A 74 -11.03 18.35 21.93
N GLY A 75 -10.07 18.16 21.03
CA GLY A 75 -10.34 17.84 19.63
C GLY A 75 -9.22 18.09 18.65
N THR A 76 -9.54 18.67 17.51
CA THR A 76 -8.61 18.86 16.39
C THR A 76 -8.72 20.29 15.86
N GLU A 77 -7.56 20.91 15.63
CA GLU A 77 -7.41 22.16 14.88
C GLU A 77 -6.87 21.86 13.48
N PHE A 78 -7.15 22.75 12.54
CA PHE A 78 -6.62 22.70 11.19
C PHE A 78 -5.65 23.88 11.00
N VAL A 79 -4.43 23.56 10.59
CA VAL A 79 -3.32 24.52 10.44
C VAL A 79 -2.96 24.65 8.98
N MET A 80 -2.80 25.88 8.50
CA MET A 80 -2.28 26.24 7.18
C MET A 80 -0.84 26.68 7.31
N VAL A 81 -0.01 26.20 6.41
CA VAL A 81 1.42 26.55 6.32
C VAL A 81 1.68 27.19 4.96
N ASP A 82 2.39 28.29 4.97
CA ASP A 82 3.01 28.93 3.80
C ASP A 82 4.49 28.55 3.81
N ALA A 83 4.87 27.67 2.88
CA ALA A 83 6.24 27.18 2.82
C ALA A 83 7.22 28.24 2.32
N GLN A 84 6.80 29.16 1.45
CA GLN A 84 7.65 30.25 0.97
C GLN A 84 7.95 31.24 2.08
N ALA A 85 6.93 31.60 2.86
CA ALA A 85 7.08 32.54 3.98
C ALA A 85 7.62 31.86 5.26
N ALA A 86 7.75 30.53 5.26
CA ALA A 86 8.11 29.71 6.44
C ALA A 86 7.25 30.08 7.66
N SER A 87 5.94 30.13 7.48
CA SER A 87 4.98 30.55 8.50
C SER A 87 3.77 29.65 8.59
N LYS A 88 3.13 29.58 9.77
CA LYS A 88 1.92 28.80 9.99
C LYS A 88 0.87 29.60 10.76
N LYS A 89 -0.42 29.32 10.46
CA LYS A 89 -1.59 29.93 11.11
C LYS A 89 -2.73 28.93 11.12
N LEU A 90 -3.78 29.21 11.88
CA LEU A 90 -5.02 28.45 11.75
C LEU A 90 -5.55 28.57 10.29
N ALA A 91 -6.03 27.46 9.74
CA ALA A 91 -6.48 27.38 8.36
C ALA A 91 -7.74 28.23 8.12
N PHE A 92 -8.55 28.41 9.18
CA PHE A 92 -9.77 29.20 9.21
C PHE A 92 -10.19 29.47 10.67
N ASP A 93 -11.20 30.29 10.86
CA ASP A 93 -11.87 30.45 12.15
C ASP A 93 -12.77 29.24 12.40
N HIS A 94 -12.34 28.36 13.30
CA HIS A 94 -12.97 27.07 13.55
C HIS A 94 -14.39 27.19 14.11
N ASP A 95 -14.64 28.15 14.99
CA ASP A 95 -15.95 28.34 15.63
C ASP A 95 -16.98 28.90 14.66
N ARG A 96 -16.59 29.93 13.88
CA ARG A 96 -17.44 30.46 12.82
C ARG A 96 -17.77 29.43 11.76
N LEU A 97 -16.78 28.61 11.37
CA LEU A 97 -17.00 27.53 10.42
C LEU A 97 -17.92 26.44 10.98
N ALA A 98 -17.75 26.06 12.23
CA ALA A 98 -18.61 25.08 12.90
C ALA A 98 -20.07 25.56 12.96
N GLU A 99 -20.30 26.84 13.24
CA GLU A 99 -21.64 27.44 13.23
C GLU A 99 -22.26 27.40 11.83
N ALA A 100 -21.50 27.78 10.81
CA ALA A 100 -21.95 27.79 9.42
C ALA A 100 -22.28 26.35 8.93
N ILE A 101 -21.43 25.38 9.22
CA ILE A 101 -21.66 23.97 8.87
C ILE A 101 -22.89 23.44 9.63
N SER A 102 -23.02 23.75 10.92
CA SER A 102 -24.16 23.31 11.72
C SER A 102 -25.49 23.81 11.15
N LYS A 103 -25.50 25.06 10.70
CA LYS A 103 -26.66 25.67 10.04
C LYS A 103 -26.99 25.02 8.68
N ALA A 104 -25.95 24.70 7.87
CA ALA A 104 -26.14 24.12 6.56
C ALA A 104 -26.57 22.64 6.62
N THR A 105 -26.02 21.87 7.56
CA THR A 105 -26.24 20.42 7.64
C THR A 105 -27.39 20.02 8.59
N GLY A 106 -27.84 20.93 9.46
CA GLY A 106 -28.80 20.64 10.54
C GLY A 106 -28.20 19.82 11.70
N HIS A 107 -26.90 19.51 11.68
CA HIS A 107 -26.19 18.81 12.76
C HIS A 107 -25.31 19.79 13.53
N LYS A 108 -25.23 19.60 14.87
CA LYS A 108 -24.41 20.47 15.72
C LYS A 108 -22.95 20.05 15.71
N TYR A 109 -22.06 20.96 15.30
CA TYR A 109 -20.60 20.84 15.35
C TYR A 109 -20.00 21.90 16.28
N THR A 110 -18.77 21.67 16.70
CA THR A 110 -17.95 22.65 17.43
C THR A 110 -16.65 22.86 16.68
N GLY A 111 -15.94 23.96 16.93
CA GLY A 111 -14.69 24.27 16.24
C GLY A 111 -13.63 23.18 16.35
N LEU A 112 -13.60 22.44 17.45
CA LEU A 112 -12.67 21.33 17.66
C LEU A 112 -13.20 19.96 17.22
N ALA A 113 -14.46 19.87 16.73
CA ALA A 113 -15.11 18.64 16.28
C ALA A 113 -15.83 18.86 14.96
N LEU A 114 -15.09 19.28 13.94
CA LEU A 114 -15.57 19.46 12.57
C LEU A 114 -15.67 18.11 11.83
N PRO A 115 -16.56 17.96 10.83
CA PRO A 115 -16.82 16.69 10.17
C PRO A 115 -15.75 16.25 9.14
N PHE A 116 -14.57 16.84 9.17
CA PHE A 116 -13.52 16.63 8.16
C PHE A 116 -12.60 15.46 8.48
N VAL A 117 -12.49 15.07 9.73
CA VAL A 117 -11.70 13.94 10.14
C VAL A 117 -12.59 12.71 10.14
N PRO A 118 -12.26 11.66 9.37
CA PRO A 118 -12.98 10.40 9.49
C PRO A 118 -12.96 9.97 10.95
N ASN A 119 -14.14 9.73 11.52
CA ASN A 119 -14.22 9.24 12.89
C ASN A 119 -13.72 7.79 12.93
N THR A 120 -12.41 7.61 13.02
CA THR A 120 -11.74 6.31 13.16
C THR A 120 -12.05 5.65 14.50
N SER A 121 -12.68 6.38 15.42
CA SER A 121 -13.04 5.92 16.78
C SER A 121 -14.46 5.37 16.89
N ARG A 122 -15.08 4.92 15.79
CA ARG A 122 -16.40 4.27 15.87
C ARG A 122 -16.32 3.01 16.73
N PRO A 123 -17.16 2.88 17.77
CA PRO A 123 -17.15 1.70 18.62
C PRO A 123 -17.49 0.39 17.88
N ASP A 124 -18.16 0.50 16.73
CA ASP A 124 -18.67 -0.64 15.96
C ASP A 124 -17.71 -1.10 14.84
N ARG A 125 -16.56 -0.43 14.66
CA ARG A 125 -15.53 -0.75 13.64
C ARG A 125 -16.09 -1.00 12.22
N ARG A 126 -17.31 -0.56 11.92
CA ARG A 126 -17.88 -0.75 10.59
C ARG A 126 -17.25 0.21 9.60
N PRO A 127 -16.88 -0.26 8.38
CA PRO A 127 -16.44 0.63 7.32
C PRO A 127 -17.47 1.75 7.10
N ILE A 128 -16.98 2.96 6.86
CA ILE A 128 -17.85 4.06 6.45
C ILE A 128 -18.39 3.71 5.06
N PRO A 129 -19.72 3.64 4.87
CA PRO A 129 -20.27 3.32 3.57
C PRO A 129 -19.74 4.29 2.50
N PRO A 130 -19.36 3.80 1.30
CA PRO A 130 -18.96 4.66 0.20
C PRO A 130 -19.99 5.75 -0.07
N GLY A 131 -19.54 6.99 -0.35
CA GLY A 131 -20.42 8.11 -0.63
C GLY A 131 -21.03 8.81 0.60
N THR A 132 -20.62 8.46 1.83
CA THR A 132 -21.10 9.13 3.04
C THR A 132 -20.21 10.26 3.52
N THR A 133 -18.93 10.28 3.13
CA THR A 133 -17.98 11.35 3.47
C THR A 133 -17.08 11.66 2.27
N ALA A 134 -16.60 12.90 2.17
CA ALA A 134 -15.53 13.28 1.27
C ALA A 134 -14.51 14.12 2.05
N PRO A 135 -13.19 14.02 1.73
CA PRO A 135 -12.15 14.74 2.44
C PRO A 135 -12.27 16.24 2.26
N LEU A 136 -11.71 16.99 3.22
CA LEU A 136 -11.57 18.44 3.12
C LEU A 136 -10.62 18.81 1.98
N THR A 137 -11.07 19.70 1.12
CA THR A 137 -10.26 20.31 0.03
C THR A 137 -10.41 21.82 0.04
N PHE A 138 -9.30 22.53 -0.22
CA PHE A 138 -9.32 23.97 -0.46
C PHE A 138 -9.56 24.24 -1.95
N ILE A 139 -10.48 25.14 -2.25
CA ILE A 139 -10.90 25.50 -3.61
C ILE A 139 -10.93 27.03 -3.76
N ASP A 140 -11.18 27.51 -4.98
CA ASP A 140 -11.31 28.95 -5.29
C ASP A 140 -10.11 29.78 -4.82
N ASN A 141 -8.89 29.30 -5.08
CA ASN A 141 -7.64 29.92 -4.59
C ASN A 141 -7.66 30.10 -3.06
N GLU A 142 -8.02 29.06 -2.35
CA GLU A 142 -8.07 28.96 -0.87
C GLU A 142 -9.11 29.87 -0.19
N LYS A 143 -10.01 30.49 -0.96
CA LYS A 143 -11.10 31.32 -0.45
C LYS A 143 -12.31 30.52 -0.01
N ALA A 144 -12.37 29.25 -0.38
CA ALA A 144 -13.43 28.34 0.02
C ALA A 144 -12.88 26.95 0.29
N ILE A 145 -13.66 26.16 1.01
CA ILE A 145 -13.42 24.73 1.24
C ILE A 145 -14.60 23.92 0.73
N GLN A 146 -14.33 22.68 0.34
CA GLN A 146 -15.32 21.67 0.02
C GLN A 146 -15.05 20.41 0.85
N PHE A 147 -16.10 19.76 1.32
CA PHE A 147 -16.04 18.52 2.10
C PHE A 147 -17.35 17.75 1.96
N GLY A 148 -17.36 16.48 2.34
CA GLY A 148 -18.55 15.65 2.29
C GLY A 148 -18.93 15.09 3.65
N THR A 149 -20.21 15.21 4.00
CA THR A 149 -20.79 14.60 5.20
C THR A 149 -22.24 14.22 4.97
N GLY A 150 -22.70 13.12 5.60
CA GLY A 150 -24.11 12.69 5.50
C GLY A 150 -24.58 12.34 4.10
N GLY A 151 -23.67 12.07 3.15
CA GLY A 151 -24.02 11.76 1.76
C GLY A 151 -24.02 12.96 0.80
N SER A 152 -23.85 14.17 1.32
CA SER A 152 -23.83 15.41 0.53
C SER A 152 -22.48 16.11 0.59
N LEU A 153 -22.08 16.72 -0.53
CA LEU A 153 -20.99 17.68 -0.58
C LEU A 153 -21.46 19.05 -0.11
N TYR A 154 -20.59 19.74 0.60
CA TYR A 154 -20.81 21.13 1.04
C TYR A 154 -19.64 21.99 0.62
N LYS A 155 -19.97 23.20 0.16
CA LYS A 155 -19.01 24.26 -0.13
C LYS A 155 -19.19 25.37 0.90
N CYS A 156 -18.11 25.80 1.55
CA CYS A 156 -18.11 26.91 2.51
C CYS A 156 -17.10 27.96 2.10
N THR A 157 -17.53 29.21 1.97
CA THR A 157 -16.64 30.36 1.80
C THR A 157 -15.91 30.67 3.11
N LEU A 158 -14.64 31.06 3.04
CA LEU A 158 -13.82 31.40 4.21
C LEU A 158 -13.76 32.92 4.48
N THR A 159 -14.37 33.73 3.65
CA THR A 159 -14.47 35.19 3.83
C THR A 159 -15.62 35.57 4.76
N ASP A 160 -16.77 35.03 4.50
CA ASP A 160 -18.03 35.33 5.20
C ASP A 160 -18.62 34.12 5.95
N TYR A 161 -18.03 32.94 5.77
CA TYR A 161 -18.44 31.67 6.41
C TYR A 161 -19.89 31.28 6.05
N VAL A 162 -20.19 31.30 4.75
CA VAL A 162 -21.47 30.78 4.25
C VAL A 162 -21.24 29.39 3.65
N CYS A 163 -21.99 28.41 4.17
CA CYS A 163 -21.97 27.03 3.68
C CYS A 163 -23.26 26.73 2.90
N THR A 164 -23.10 26.10 1.74
CA THR A 164 -24.19 25.62 0.88
C THR A 164 -23.96 24.15 0.52
N GLU A 165 -25.05 23.42 0.35
CA GLU A 165 -24.98 22.07 -0.21
C GLU A 165 -24.62 22.15 -1.70
N ASP A 166 -23.65 21.36 -2.12
CA ASP A 166 -23.07 21.33 -3.49
C ASP A 166 -23.36 20.00 -4.22
N GLY A 167 -24.44 19.34 -3.82
CA GLY A 167 -24.93 18.11 -4.40
C GLY A 167 -24.50 16.84 -3.66
N PRO A 168 -24.84 15.66 -4.21
CA PRO A 168 -24.48 14.39 -3.58
C PRO A 168 -22.98 14.12 -3.71
N ILE A 169 -22.41 13.42 -2.71
CA ILE A 169 -21.04 12.91 -2.83
C ILE A 169 -21.00 11.95 -4.00
N PRO A 170 -20.13 12.15 -5.00
CA PRO A 170 -19.97 11.20 -6.08
C PRO A 170 -19.64 9.82 -5.49
N LEU A 171 -20.46 8.83 -5.81
CA LEU A 171 -20.10 7.46 -5.48
C LEU A 171 -18.80 7.13 -6.22
N PRO A 172 -17.81 6.53 -5.55
CA PRO A 172 -16.68 5.98 -6.26
C PRO A 172 -17.26 4.99 -7.27
N GLY A 173 -17.01 5.26 -8.55
CA GLY A 173 -17.36 4.32 -9.61
C GLY A 173 -16.73 2.96 -9.27
N PRO A 174 -17.33 1.84 -9.70
CA PRO A 174 -16.71 0.54 -9.51
C PRO A 174 -15.32 0.55 -10.15
N GLY A 175 -14.27 0.66 -9.35
CA GLY A 175 -12.87 0.82 -9.78
C GLY A 175 -12.19 2.12 -9.38
N ASN A 176 -12.89 3.11 -8.86
CA ASN A 176 -12.27 4.32 -8.29
C ASN A 176 -12.02 4.14 -6.79
N ARG A 177 -11.29 3.11 -6.41
CA ARG A 177 -10.50 3.17 -5.19
C ARG A 177 -9.42 4.21 -5.47
N ASN A 178 -9.50 5.34 -4.80
CA ASN A 178 -8.45 6.35 -4.85
C ASN A 178 -7.15 5.69 -4.41
N PRO A 179 -6.13 5.50 -5.26
CA PRO A 179 -4.87 4.90 -4.85
C PRO A 179 -4.23 5.67 -3.68
N SER A 180 -4.51 6.99 -3.57
CA SER A 180 -4.07 7.78 -2.42
C SER A 180 -4.85 7.50 -1.14
N ALA A 181 -6.09 7.01 -1.21
CA ALA A 181 -6.81 6.59 -0.01
C ALA A 181 -6.33 5.22 0.49
N ASP A 182 -5.91 4.34 -0.42
CA ASP A 182 -5.26 3.06 -0.05
C ASP A 182 -3.83 3.28 0.49
N TYR A 183 -3.18 4.41 0.16
CA TYR A 183 -1.89 4.82 0.76
C TYR A 183 -2.03 5.45 2.14
N PHE A 184 -3.22 5.92 2.51
CA PHE A 184 -3.55 6.45 3.84
C PHE A 184 -4.41 5.50 4.66
N LEU A 185 -4.66 4.28 4.20
CA LEU A 185 -4.94 3.23 5.15
C LEU A 185 -3.65 3.11 5.98
N PRO A 186 -3.72 3.40 7.29
CA PRO A 186 -2.59 3.08 8.13
C PRO A 186 -2.20 1.66 7.78
N ASN A 187 -0.89 1.41 7.65
CA ASN A 187 -0.31 0.07 7.53
C ASN A 187 -1.22 -0.87 8.35
N PRO A 188 -1.64 -2.04 7.86
CA PRO A 188 -2.43 -2.99 8.66
C PRO A 188 -1.89 -3.17 10.08
N GLN A 189 -0.60 -2.88 10.28
CA GLN A 189 0.06 -2.73 11.57
C GLN A 189 -0.45 -1.57 12.43
N GLU A 190 -1.02 -0.51 11.83
CA GLU A 190 -1.52 0.66 12.58
C GLU A 190 -3.00 0.53 12.94
N ILE A 191 -3.77 -0.31 12.26
CA ILE A 191 -5.20 -0.46 12.53
C ILE A 191 -5.47 -1.54 13.60
N GLY A 192 -4.50 -2.38 13.97
CA GLY A 192 -4.74 -3.48 14.92
C GLY A 192 -5.97 -4.30 14.51
N GLY A 193 -6.26 -4.35 13.23
CA GLY A 193 -7.19 -5.28 12.64
C GLY A 193 -6.55 -6.67 12.68
N ASP A 194 -7.37 -7.68 12.86
CA ASP A 194 -6.92 -9.04 12.80
C ASP A 194 -6.12 -9.21 11.49
N PRO A 195 -4.85 -9.67 11.52
CA PRO A 195 -4.03 -9.85 10.32
C PRO A 195 -4.70 -10.72 9.24
N VAL A 196 -5.71 -11.49 9.64
CA VAL A 196 -6.52 -12.32 8.75
C VAL A 196 -7.44 -11.50 7.86
N ASP A 197 -7.92 -10.35 8.32
CA ASP A 197 -8.81 -9.47 7.53
C ASP A 197 -8.05 -8.55 6.55
N GLY A 198 -6.75 -8.37 6.74
CA GLY A 198 -5.87 -7.62 5.81
C GLY A 198 -5.17 -8.49 4.78
N LEU A 199 -5.21 -9.79 4.95
CA LEU A 199 -4.72 -10.79 4.01
C LEU A 199 -5.87 -11.33 3.15
N GLU A 200 -6.69 -10.46 2.58
CA GLU A 200 -7.24 -10.85 1.29
C GLU A 200 -6.02 -11.07 0.38
N TYR A 201 -5.64 -12.31 0.27
CA TYR A 201 -4.72 -12.77 -0.76
C TYR A 201 -5.43 -12.50 -2.08
N GLN A 202 -5.34 -11.26 -2.52
CA GLN A 202 -5.85 -10.86 -3.82
C GLN A 202 -4.96 -11.57 -4.81
N SER A 203 -5.48 -12.62 -5.38
CA SER A 203 -4.92 -13.16 -6.61
C SER A 203 -4.66 -11.97 -7.55
N PRO A 204 -3.51 -11.86 -8.20
CA PRO A 204 -3.24 -10.80 -9.15
C PRO A 204 -4.32 -10.67 -10.24
N ALA A 205 -5.06 -11.74 -10.53
CA ALA A 205 -6.21 -11.73 -11.41
C ALA A 205 -7.39 -10.93 -10.84
N SER A 206 -7.54 -10.79 -9.52
CA SER A 206 -8.61 -10.02 -8.90
C SER A 206 -8.25 -8.54 -8.70
N GLN A 207 -6.95 -8.18 -8.75
CA GLN A 207 -6.53 -6.78 -8.63
C GLN A 207 -6.66 -6.01 -9.93
N ASP A 208 -6.66 -6.67 -11.07
CA ASP A 208 -6.83 -6.00 -12.36
C ASP A 208 -8.30 -5.66 -12.65
N GLY A 209 -9.24 -6.03 -11.76
CA GLY A 209 -10.66 -5.73 -11.91
C GLY A 209 -11.24 -6.20 -13.24
N ASP A 210 -10.46 -6.95 -13.98
CA ASP A 210 -10.88 -7.59 -15.21
C ASP A 210 -11.31 -9.01 -14.86
N ASP A 211 -12.53 -9.10 -14.55
CA ASP A 211 -13.19 -10.37 -14.64
C ASP A 211 -13.26 -10.82 -16.08
N GLY A 212 -12.23 -10.95 -16.83
CA GLY A 212 -12.19 -11.43 -18.22
C GLY A 212 -13.12 -12.59 -18.53
N ARG A 213 -14.25 -12.63 -17.84
CA ARG A 213 -15.22 -13.68 -17.82
C ARG A 213 -16.29 -13.37 -18.83
N TYR A 214 -16.17 -14.08 -19.93
CA TYR A 214 -17.30 -14.43 -20.77
C TYR A 214 -18.30 -13.32 -20.99
N GLY A 215 -18.16 -12.56 -22.01
CA GLY A 215 -19.17 -11.80 -22.74
C GLY A 215 -20.49 -11.36 -22.10
N ARG A 216 -20.75 -11.74 -20.87
CA ARG A 216 -21.98 -11.41 -20.16
C ARG A 216 -21.88 -10.21 -19.23
N ASN A 217 -20.67 -9.77 -18.85
CA ASN A 217 -20.50 -8.59 -18.01
C ASN A 217 -19.18 -7.91 -18.34
N GLN A 218 -19.04 -7.39 -19.54
CA GLN A 218 -18.05 -6.37 -19.87
C GLN A 218 -18.39 -5.06 -19.14
N ARG A 219 -18.56 -5.14 -17.82
CA ARG A 219 -18.78 -4.01 -16.94
C ARG A 219 -17.55 -3.75 -16.13
N ALA A 220 -16.49 -3.42 -16.77
CA ALA A 220 -15.35 -3.06 -16.00
C ALA A 220 -14.46 -2.03 -16.65
N CYS A 221 -15.08 -0.98 -17.18
CA CYS A 221 -14.41 0.26 -17.44
C CYS A 221 -15.22 1.35 -16.77
N ALA A 222 -14.89 1.72 -15.54
CA ALA A 222 -15.51 2.86 -14.89
C ALA A 222 -14.78 4.16 -15.28
N PRO A 223 -15.50 5.27 -15.51
CA PRO A 223 -14.92 6.50 -16.01
C PRO A 223 -14.06 7.17 -14.95
N GLN A 224 -12.84 7.55 -15.32
CA GLN A 224 -12.18 8.63 -14.62
C GLN A 224 -12.85 9.92 -15.05
N HIS A 225 -13.55 10.58 -14.15
CA HIS A 225 -13.86 11.98 -14.30
C HIS A 225 -12.53 12.75 -14.22
N ALA A 226 -11.92 12.93 -15.39
CA ALA A 226 -10.85 13.88 -15.58
C ALA A 226 -11.46 15.28 -15.66
N GLN A 227 -11.91 15.81 -14.55
CA GLN A 227 -12.04 17.26 -14.38
C GLN A 227 -11.77 17.54 -12.90
N ASN A 228 -10.65 18.22 -12.63
CA ASN A 228 -10.19 18.73 -11.34
C ASN A 228 -9.54 17.75 -10.35
N GLN A 229 -9.02 16.64 -10.80
CA GLN A 229 -7.93 16.02 -10.04
C GLN A 229 -6.61 16.55 -10.62
N HIS A 230 -5.92 17.35 -9.83
CA HIS A 230 -4.55 17.75 -10.13
C HIS A 230 -3.74 16.47 -10.39
N PRO A 231 -2.94 16.39 -11.46
CA PRO A 231 -2.11 15.25 -11.69
C PRO A 231 -1.12 15.16 -10.51
N VAL A 232 -1.34 14.23 -9.59
CA VAL A 232 -0.24 13.73 -8.78
C VAL A 232 0.87 13.44 -9.78
N ALA A 233 2.10 13.89 -9.51
CA ALA A 233 3.23 13.61 -10.38
C ALA A 233 3.24 12.11 -10.63
N ARG A 234 2.76 11.70 -11.80
CA ARG A 234 2.71 10.28 -12.13
C ARG A 234 4.15 9.83 -12.24
N PRO A 235 4.53 8.71 -11.61
CA PRO A 235 5.84 8.15 -11.85
C PRO A 235 6.05 8.06 -13.35
N ALA A 236 7.25 8.34 -13.82
CA ALA A 236 7.58 8.34 -15.25
C ALA A 236 6.99 7.05 -15.84
N ARG A 237 6.07 7.22 -16.77
CA ARG A 237 5.33 6.10 -17.31
C ARG A 237 6.29 5.17 -18.01
N LEU A 238 6.11 3.89 -17.79
CA LEU A 238 6.76 2.82 -18.54
C LEU A 238 6.40 2.92 -20.03
N GLY A 239 7.05 3.81 -20.77
CA GLY A 239 6.69 4.13 -22.14
C GLY A 239 5.32 4.85 -22.24
N ILE A 240 4.81 4.97 -23.44
CA ILE A 240 3.44 5.47 -23.69
C ILE A 240 2.50 4.27 -23.59
N GLY A 241 1.70 4.24 -22.51
CA GLY A 241 0.70 3.21 -22.27
C GLY A 241 -0.49 3.28 -23.22
N SER A 242 -1.44 2.39 -23.06
CA SER A 242 -2.69 2.39 -23.81
C SER A 242 -3.41 3.72 -23.66
N GLN A 243 -3.95 4.22 -24.77
CA GLN A 243 -4.87 5.37 -24.78
C GLN A 243 -6.32 4.95 -24.53
N CYS A 244 -6.57 3.67 -24.37
CA CYS A 244 -7.89 3.20 -24.01
C CYS A 244 -8.26 3.79 -22.66
N PRO A 245 -9.45 4.34 -22.50
CA PRO A 245 -9.92 4.80 -21.21
C PRO A 245 -10.00 3.62 -20.26
N ASP A 246 -9.48 3.81 -19.05
CA ASP A 246 -9.55 2.78 -18.01
C ASP A 246 -11.00 2.49 -17.60
N GLN A 247 -11.92 3.42 -17.91
CA GLN A 247 -13.34 3.31 -17.57
C GLN A 247 -14.20 4.14 -18.55
N LEU A 248 -15.27 3.54 -19.05
CA LEU A 248 -16.30 4.23 -19.85
C LEU A 248 -17.65 4.24 -19.12
N PRO A 249 -18.47 5.27 -19.30
CA PRO A 249 -19.87 5.22 -18.85
C PRO A 249 -20.56 3.98 -19.41
N PRO A 250 -21.45 3.33 -18.66
CA PRO A 250 -22.13 2.09 -19.09
C PRO A 250 -22.87 2.19 -20.44
N GLU A 251 -23.15 3.40 -20.87
CA GLU A 251 -23.92 3.70 -22.10
C GLU A 251 -23.05 3.96 -23.35
N ARG A 252 -21.72 4.00 -23.20
CA ARG A 252 -20.82 4.21 -24.35
C ARG A 252 -20.12 2.92 -24.73
N PRO A 253 -20.01 2.61 -26.03
CA PRO A 253 -19.20 1.47 -26.46
C PRO A 253 -17.73 1.65 -26.03
N GLU A 254 -17.09 0.56 -25.62
CA GLU A 254 -15.67 0.54 -25.31
C GLU A 254 -14.86 0.80 -26.58
N VAL A 255 -14.35 2.01 -26.74
CA VAL A 255 -13.51 2.37 -27.88
C VAL A 255 -12.21 3.03 -27.40
N CYS A 256 -11.12 2.70 -28.09
CA CYS A 256 -9.79 3.19 -27.85
C CYS A 256 -9.36 4.06 -29.04
N ALA A 257 -9.27 5.38 -28.84
CA ALA A 257 -8.86 6.30 -29.89
C ALA A 257 -7.36 6.23 -30.18
N SER A 258 -6.98 6.37 -31.45
CA SER A 258 -5.58 6.57 -31.86
C SER A 258 -5.04 7.93 -31.39
N PHE A 259 -3.71 8.09 -31.34
CA PHE A 259 -3.08 9.35 -30.88
C PHE A 259 -3.39 10.54 -31.79
N ASP A 260 -3.57 10.32 -33.10
CA ASP A 260 -3.93 11.35 -34.07
C ASP A 260 -5.46 11.63 -34.12
N GLY A 261 -6.24 10.90 -33.33
CA GLY A 261 -7.69 11.05 -33.24
C GLY A 261 -8.47 10.60 -34.48
N LYS A 262 -7.83 9.87 -35.42
CA LYS A 262 -8.49 9.48 -36.68
C LYS A 262 -9.10 8.10 -36.64
N TRP A 263 -8.72 7.27 -35.69
CA TRP A 263 -9.11 5.86 -35.62
C TRP A 263 -9.64 5.51 -34.24
N GLU A 264 -10.58 4.59 -34.20
CA GLU A 264 -11.12 3.94 -33.00
C GLU A 264 -10.91 2.44 -33.10
N ALA A 265 -10.33 1.84 -32.05
CA ALA A 265 -10.22 0.38 -31.90
C ALA A 265 -11.15 -0.11 -30.80
N PHE A 266 -11.74 -1.29 -30.98
CA PHE A 266 -12.66 -1.91 -30.04
C PHE A 266 -12.70 -3.42 -30.25
N ILE A 267 -13.34 -4.14 -29.32
CA ILE A 267 -13.55 -5.57 -29.42
C ILE A 267 -14.99 -5.85 -29.86
N GLN A 268 -15.13 -6.66 -30.89
CA GLN A 268 -16.42 -7.15 -31.37
C GLN A 268 -16.29 -8.62 -31.70
N ASN A 269 -17.23 -9.45 -31.21
CA ASN A 269 -17.23 -10.90 -31.40
C ASN A 269 -15.85 -11.51 -31.10
N TYR A 270 -15.27 -11.13 -29.93
CA TYR A 270 -13.95 -11.58 -29.45
C TYR A 270 -12.74 -11.14 -30.27
N ASN A 271 -12.93 -10.31 -31.30
CA ASN A 271 -11.90 -9.88 -32.24
C ASN A 271 -11.65 -8.38 -32.18
N VAL A 272 -10.43 -7.97 -32.56
CA VAL A 272 -10.03 -6.57 -32.68
C VAL A 272 -10.60 -5.99 -33.96
N PHE A 273 -11.38 -4.91 -33.82
CA PHE A 273 -11.93 -4.12 -34.91
C PHE A 273 -11.40 -2.69 -34.84
N VAL A 274 -11.29 -2.06 -35.98
CA VAL A 274 -10.98 -0.64 -36.09
C VAL A 274 -11.93 0.05 -37.07
N LYS A 275 -12.20 1.33 -36.83
CA LYS A 275 -12.92 2.19 -37.76
C LYS A 275 -12.33 3.59 -37.75
N PRO A 276 -12.47 4.37 -38.85
CA PRO A 276 -12.26 5.80 -38.80
C PRO A 276 -13.22 6.46 -37.81
N VAL A 277 -12.80 7.55 -37.16
CA VAL A 277 -13.67 8.31 -36.25
C VAL A 277 -14.86 8.86 -37.02
N GLY A 278 -16.05 8.74 -36.46
CA GLY A 278 -17.32 9.12 -37.08
C GLY A 278 -18.14 7.92 -37.54
N ASP A 279 -19.11 8.19 -38.44
CA ASP A 279 -20.02 7.15 -38.95
C ASP A 279 -19.41 6.45 -40.19
N HIS A 280 -18.37 5.66 -39.93
CA HIS A 280 -17.68 4.88 -40.95
C HIS A 280 -17.74 3.38 -40.63
N PRO A 281 -17.74 2.51 -41.66
CA PRO A 281 -17.77 1.07 -41.45
C PRO A 281 -16.49 0.58 -40.77
N ALA A 282 -16.66 -0.26 -39.76
CA ALA A 282 -15.57 -0.97 -39.10
C ALA A 282 -15.07 -2.13 -39.94
N PHE A 283 -13.79 -2.48 -39.76
CA PHE A 283 -13.23 -3.71 -40.31
C PHE A 283 -12.39 -4.46 -39.28
N PRO A 284 -12.35 -5.79 -39.35
CA PRO A 284 -11.57 -6.60 -38.41
C PRO A 284 -10.07 -6.51 -38.71
N LEU A 285 -9.25 -6.48 -37.66
CA LEU A 285 -7.82 -6.73 -37.69
C LEU A 285 -7.49 -8.17 -37.28
N SER A 286 -8.40 -8.85 -36.59
CA SER A 286 -8.33 -10.27 -36.27
C SER A 286 -9.64 -10.99 -36.60
N THR A 287 -9.57 -12.31 -36.82
CA THR A 287 -10.71 -13.17 -37.13
C THR A 287 -10.66 -14.51 -36.39
N ASP A 288 -9.72 -14.66 -35.47
CA ASP A 288 -9.42 -15.89 -34.72
C ASP A 288 -9.89 -15.85 -33.26
N GLY A 289 -10.56 -14.77 -32.88
CA GLY A 289 -11.16 -14.65 -31.55
C GLY A 289 -12.40 -15.50 -31.37
N SER A 290 -12.55 -16.11 -30.21
CA SER A 290 -13.71 -16.93 -29.80
C SER A 290 -13.94 -16.80 -28.30
N GLU A 291 -15.03 -17.36 -27.78
CA GLU A 291 -15.35 -17.38 -26.35
C GLU A 291 -14.23 -17.98 -25.49
N GLY A 292 -13.56 -19.02 -25.96
CA GLY A 292 -12.45 -19.69 -25.27
C GLY A 292 -11.07 -19.15 -25.65
N ASN A 293 -10.99 -18.10 -26.45
CA ASN A 293 -9.74 -17.49 -26.89
C ASN A 293 -10.06 -16.11 -27.50
N TYR A 294 -9.96 -15.05 -26.70
CA TYR A 294 -10.48 -13.73 -27.04
C TYR A 294 -9.44 -12.62 -26.94
N TYR A 295 -9.68 -11.53 -27.64
CA TYR A 295 -8.87 -10.32 -27.48
C TYR A 295 -9.42 -9.45 -26.36
N THR A 296 -8.51 -8.93 -25.52
CA THR A 296 -8.86 -8.15 -24.32
C THR A 296 -8.78 -6.66 -24.60
N PHE A 297 -9.87 -5.92 -24.43
CA PHE A 297 -9.95 -4.48 -24.70
C PHE A 297 -8.90 -3.67 -23.97
N ARG A 298 -8.70 -3.92 -22.67
CA ARG A 298 -7.74 -3.16 -21.82
C ARG A 298 -6.29 -3.30 -22.23
N THR A 299 -5.96 -4.26 -23.07
CA THR A 299 -4.61 -4.47 -23.59
C THR A 299 -4.40 -3.80 -24.94
N ILE A 300 -5.43 -3.19 -25.53
CA ILE A 300 -5.28 -2.41 -26.75
C ILE A 300 -4.39 -1.21 -26.46
N ALA A 301 -3.30 -1.11 -27.19
CA ALA A 301 -2.36 -0.01 -27.09
C ALA A 301 -1.93 0.47 -28.49
N TRP A 302 -2.32 1.67 -28.84
CA TRP A 302 -1.92 2.33 -30.07
C TRP A 302 -0.45 2.75 -30.01
N SER A 303 0.27 2.60 -31.12
CA SER A 303 1.55 3.24 -31.26
C SER A 303 1.40 4.77 -31.33
N PRO A 304 2.36 5.57 -30.83
CA PRO A 304 2.30 7.03 -30.88
C PRO A 304 2.12 7.60 -32.27
N ASP A 305 2.63 6.92 -33.31
CA ASP A 305 2.44 7.29 -34.72
C ASP A 305 1.05 6.91 -35.28
N SER A 306 0.19 6.29 -34.46
CA SER A 306 -1.16 5.85 -34.83
C SER A 306 -1.24 4.84 -35.99
N LYS A 307 -0.12 4.21 -36.36
CA LYS A 307 -0.04 3.29 -37.51
C LYS A 307 -0.12 1.83 -37.11
N LYS A 308 0.06 1.54 -35.83
CA LYS A 308 0.11 0.19 -35.29
C LYS A 308 -0.66 0.13 -33.98
N LEU A 309 -1.11 -1.05 -33.62
CA LEU A 309 -1.65 -1.32 -32.29
C LEU A 309 -1.26 -2.72 -31.82
N VAL A 310 -1.25 -2.90 -30.52
CA VAL A 310 -1.08 -4.20 -29.87
C VAL A 310 -2.34 -4.52 -29.10
N ALA A 311 -2.78 -5.78 -29.10
CA ALA A 311 -3.79 -6.30 -28.22
C ALA A 311 -3.39 -7.71 -27.75
N TYR A 312 -3.82 -8.11 -26.55
CA TYR A 312 -3.52 -9.46 -26.08
C TYR A 312 -4.65 -10.41 -26.49
N HIS A 313 -4.26 -11.54 -27.04
CA HIS A 313 -5.08 -12.69 -27.34
C HIS A 313 -5.01 -13.63 -26.13
N THR A 314 -6.10 -13.84 -25.43
CA THR A 314 -6.14 -14.48 -24.12
C THR A 314 -6.94 -15.78 -24.16
N GLN A 315 -6.31 -16.85 -23.76
CA GLN A 315 -6.97 -18.11 -23.43
C GLN A 315 -7.30 -18.10 -21.95
N PRO A 316 -8.59 -18.08 -21.56
CA PRO A 316 -9.00 -18.00 -20.18
C PRO A 316 -8.68 -19.29 -19.42
N SER A 317 -8.48 -19.16 -18.13
CA SER A 317 -8.33 -20.25 -17.18
C SER A 317 -9.66 -20.92 -16.86
N TYR A 318 -9.58 -21.98 -16.08
CA TYR A 318 -10.77 -22.58 -15.46
C TYR A 318 -11.31 -21.61 -14.39
N ASP A 319 -12.60 -21.27 -14.52
CA ASP A 319 -13.29 -20.40 -13.59
C ASP A 319 -13.81 -21.21 -12.39
N ARG A 320 -13.05 -21.20 -11.29
CA ARG A 320 -13.39 -21.88 -10.06
C ARG A 320 -14.22 -20.99 -9.15
N GLU A 321 -15.41 -21.47 -8.79
CA GLU A 321 -16.22 -20.86 -7.72
C GLU A 321 -15.96 -21.54 -6.38
N ILE A 322 -15.77 -20.71 -5.34
CA ILE A 322 -15.76 -21.14 -3.94
C ILE A 322 -17.05 -20.67 -3.28
N MET A 323 -17.71 -21.60 -2.60
CA MET A 323 -18.93 -21.31 -1.86
C MET A 323 -18.62 -21.03 -0.40
N TYR A 324 -19.22 -20.00 0.17
CA TYR A 324 -19.18 -19.71 1.59
C TYR A 324 -20.53 -19.22 2.09
N ILE A 325 -20.71 -19.20 3.41
CA ILE A 325 -21.95 -18.77 4.05
C ILE A 325 -21.68 -17.49 4.84
N GLU A 326 -22.34 -16.41 4.49
CA GLU A 326 -22.46 -15.24 5.34
C GLU A 326 -23.48 -15.54 6.43
N SER A 327 -22.98 -15.86 7.63
CA SER A 327 -23.80 -16.38 8.73
C SER A 327 -24.73 -15.34 9.35
N SER A 328 -24.38 -14.06 9.27
CA SER A 328 -25.13 -12.94 9.87
C SER A 328 -25.19 -11.75 8.93
N PRO A 329 -25.91 -11.86 7.79
CA PRO A 329 -26.04 -10.75 6.86
C PRO A 329 -26.82 -9.59 7.50
N PRO A 330 -26.48 -8.32 7.19
CA PRO A 330 -27.11 -7.17 7.83
C PRO A 330 -28.55 -6.90 7.38
N ASP A 331 -28.98 -7.49 6.27
CA ASP A 331 -30.23 -7.21 5.58
C ASP A 331 -31.29 -8.34 5.73
N GLN A 332 -30.92 -9.47 6.36
CA GLN A 332 -31.85 -10.57 6.62
C GLN A 332 -31.41 -11.41 7.84
N ILE A 333 -32.38 -12.17 8.41
CA ILE A 333 -32.13 -13.02 9.58
C ILE A 333 -31.46 -14.35 9.17
N GLN A 334 -31.79 -14.88 7.99
CA GLN A 334 -31.25 -16.14 7.52
C GLN A 334 -29.85 -15.94 6.91
N PRO A 335 -28.94 -16.89 7.09
CA PRO A 335 -27.64 -16.89 6.41
C PRO A 335 -27.79 -16.79 4.89
N LYS A 336 -26.82 -16.13 4.24
CA LYS A 336 -26.74 -16.07 2.77
C LYS A 336 -25.70 -17.04 2.25
N HIS A 337 -26.06 -17.69 1.15
CA HIS A 337 -25.12 -18.46 0.35
C HIS A 337 -24.41 -17.53 -0.62
N MET A 338 -23.10 -17.48 -0.57
CA MET A 338 -22.26 -16.61 -1.39
C MET A 338 -21.33 -17.45 -2.24
N ALA A 339 -21.10 -17.02 -3.48
CA ALA A 339 -20.10 -17.59 -4.36
C ALA A 339 -19.10 -16.52 -4.76
N VAL A 340 -17.82 -16.85 -4.72
CA VAL A 340 -16.74 -16.02 -5.24
C VAL A 340 -15.88 -16.81 -6.18
N HIS A 341 -15.44 -16.18 -7.23
CA HIS A 341 -14.47 -16.78 -8.14
C HIS A 341 -13.08 -16.68 -7.50
N TYR A 342 -12.43 -17.81 -7.36
CA TYR A 342 -11.14 -17.90 -6.67
C TYR A 342 -10.29 -19.03 -7.23
N SER A 343 -9.21 -18.68 -7.93
CA SER A 343 -8.24 -19.66 -8.42
C SER A 343 -7.38 -20.18 -7.26
N LYS A 344 -7.40 -21.48 -7.03
CA LYS A 344 -6.58 -22.14 -6.02
C LYS A 344 -5.15 -22.37 -6.53
N PRO A 345 -4.15 -22.48 -5.62
CA PRO A 345 -2.83 -22.93 -6.00
C PRO A 345 -2.87 -24.24 -6.78
N GLY A 346 -2.26 -24.28 -7.95
CA GLY A 346 -2.31 -25.42 -8.87
C GLY A 346 -3.32 -25.30 -10.00
N ASP A 347 -4.31 -24.43 -9.91
CA ASP A 347 -5.24 -24.18 -11.01
C ASP A 347 -4.52 -23.57 -12.24
N THR A 348 -5.12 -23.70 -13.41
CA THR A 348 -4.66 -22.99 -14.61
C THR A 348 -4.88 -21.49 -14.44
N LEU A 349 -4.01 -20.70 -15.04
CA LEU A 349 -4.15 -19.24 -15.13
C LEU A 349 -4.48 -18.85 -16.57
N ASP A 350 -5.03 -17.66 -16.74
CA ASP A 350 -5.19 -17.07 -18.06
C ASP A 350 -3.85 -16.97 -18.78
N VAL A 351 -3.82 -17.36 -20.04
CA VAL A 351 -2.62 -17.28 -20.87
C VAL A 351 -2.84 -16.23 -21.96
N ALA A 352 -2.17 -15.12 -21.80
CA ALA A 352 -2.23 -14.00 -22.73
C ALA A 352 -1.03 -13.99 -23.68
N HIS A 353 -1.24 -13.64 -24.94
CA HIS A 353 -0.22 -13.48 -25.97
C HIS A 353 -0.37 -12.13 -26.65
N PRO A 354 0.65 -11.28 -26.68
CA PRO A 354 0.62 -10.04 -27.43
C PRO A 354 0.57 -10.31 -28.92
N VAL A 355 -0.30 -9.58 -29.61
CA VAL A 355 -0.41 -9.60 -31.08
C VAL A 355 -0.27 -8.20 -31.59
N LEU A 356 0.63 -7.98 -32.56
CA LEU A 356 0.92 -6.70 -33.18
C LEU A 356 0.15 -6.58 -34.50
N PHE A 357 -0.50 -5.45 -34.70
CA PHE A 357 -1.26 -5.14 -35.91
C PHE A 357 -0.69 -3.91 -36.60
N HIS A 358 -0.47 -3.98 -37.89
CA HIS A 358 -0.15 -2.83 -38.74
C HIS A 358 -1.41 -2.36 -39.47
N LEU A 359 -1.88 -1.16 -39.17
CA LEU A 359 -3.17 -0.66 -39.64
C LEU A 359 -3.23 -0.53 -41.17
N GLU A 360 -2.20 0.07 -41.80
CA GLU A 360 -2.19 0.35 -43.24
C GLU A 360 -2.22 -0.94 -44.08
N THR A 361 -1.43 -1.91 -43.70
CA THR A 361 -1.31 -3.20 -44.41
C THR A 361 -2.31 -4.24 -43.93
N LYS A 362 -3.02 -3.97 -42.83
CA LYS A 362 -3.87 -4.93 -42.09
C LYS A 362 -3.10 -6.21 -41.72
N ASN A 363 -1.80 -6.12 -41.59
CA ASN A 363 -0.93 -7.24 -41.27
C ASN A 363 -1.00 -7.53 -39.76
N ARG A 364 -1.18 -8.79 -39.42
CA ARG A 364 -1.19 -9.34 -38.06
C ARG A 364 0.10 -10.10 -37.82
N ILE A 365 0.80 -9.81 -36.75
CA ILE A 365 2.06 -10.45 -36.37
C ILE A 365 1.90 -11.04 -34.97
N GLU A 366 2.01 -12.36 -34.87
CA GLU A 366 2.13 -13.04 -33.58
C GLU A 366 3.52 -12.94 -33.03
N ILE A 367 3.61 -12.71 -31.73
CA ILE A 367 4.89 -12.59 -31.04
C ILE A 367 5.28 -13.98 -30.49
N ASP A 368 6.48 -14.45 -30.84
CA ASP A 368 7.01 -15.70 -30.31
C ASP A 368 7.09 -15.65 -28.78
N ASN A 369 6.48 -16.63 -28.11
CA ASN A 369 6.32 -16.69 -26.66
C ASN A 369 7.50 -17.36 -25.93
N ALA A 370 8.57 -17.73 -26.62
CA ALA A 370 9.71 -18.42 -26.00
C ALA A 370 10.32 -17.65 -24.80
N LEU A 371 10.24 -16.31 -24.82
CA LEU A 371 10.74 -15.44 -23.76
C LEU A 371 9.75 -15.25 -22.58
N PHE A 372 8.50 -15.65 -22.74
CA PHE A 372 7.46 -15.45 -21.73
C PHE A 372 6.51 -16.66 -21.63
N ALA A 373 7.08 -17.84 -21.72
CA ALA A 373 6.36 -19.10 -21.54
C ALA A 373 5.85 -19.25 -20.10
N ASN A 374 4.67 -19.89 -19.95
CA ASN A 374 4.04 -20.15 -18.66
C ASN A 374 3.91 -18.89 -17.76
N PRO A 375 3.24 -17.85 -18.21
CA PRO A 375 3.12 -16.61 -17.45
C PRO A 375 2.28 -16.82 -16.19
N TYR A 376 2.70 -16.20 -15.10
CA TYR A 376 1.84 -15.86 -13.99
C TYR A 376 1.05 -14.58 -14.33
N SER A 377 1.74 -13.61 -14.89
CA SER A 377 1.12 -12.41 -15.45
C SER A 377 1.93 -11.80 -16.58
N LEU A 378 1.23 -11.19 -17.53
CA LEU A 378 1.77 -10.25 -18.50
C LEU A 378 1.13 -8.89 -18.27
N ARG A 379 1.96 -7.85 -18.14
CA ARG A 379 1.43 -6.48 -17.99
C ARG A 379 1.02 -5.92 -19.35
N PRO A 380 0.07 -4.97 -19.40
CA PRO A 380 -0.30 -4.30 -20.65
C PRO A 380 0.90 -3.71 -21.36
N PRO A 381 0.89 -3.67 -22.71
CA PRO A 381 2.01 -3.17 -23.49
C PRO A 381 2.16 -1.65 -23.35
N ALA A 382 3.42 -1.20 -23.39
CA ALA A 382 3.77 0.22 -23.37
C ALA A 382 4.72 0.55 -24.53
N TRP A 383 4.37 1.55 -25.32
CA TRP A 383 5.12 1.97 -26.50
C TRP A 383 6.24 2.97 -26.16
N TRP A 384 7.36 2.89 -26.86
CA TRP A 384 8.30 4.01 -26.92
C TRP A 384 7.70 5.17 -27.73
N LYS A 385 8.04 6.40 -27.37
CA LYS A 385 7.49 7.63 -28.03
C LYS A 385 7.74 7.67 -29.53
N ASP A 386 8.86 7.09 -29.98
CA ASP A 386 9.23 7.03 -31.41
C ASP A 386 8.54 5.86 -32.16
N SER A 387 7.68 5.11 -31.53
CA SER A 387 6.95 3.97 -32.12
C SER A 387 7.82 2.85 -32.70
N ARG A 388 9.11 2.78 -32.33
CA ARG A 388 10.04 1.74 -32.84
C ARG A 388 9.76 0.37 -32.25
N ALA A 389 9.28 0.34 -31.02
CA ALA A 389 9.04 -0.88 -30.27
C ALA A 389 8.02 -0.63 -29.14
N PHE A 390 7.50 -1.69 -28.59
CA PHE A 390 6.77 -1.67 -27.31
C PHE A 390 7.41 -2.63 -26.32
N THR A 391 7.16 -2.40 -25.03
CA THR A 391 7.62 -3.27 -23.96
C THR A 391 6.42 -3.79 -23.17
N PHE A 392 6.59 -4.96 -22.56
CA PHE A 392 5.71 -5.47 -21.52
C PHE A 392 6.53 -6.21 -20.47
N GLU A 393 5.97 -6.36 -19.28
CA GLU A 393 6.61 -7.06 -18.18
C GLU A 393 6.00 -8.45 -18.05
N TYR A 394 6.87 -9.44 -17.98
CA TYR A 394 6.56 -10.85 -17.80
C TYR A 394 6.99 -11.32 -16.43
N ASN A 395 6.07 -11.91 -15.70
CA ASN A 395 6.30 -12.61 -14.44
C ASN A 395 6.01 -14.10 -14.66
N GLN A 396 7.00 -14.94 -14.43
CA GLN A 396 6.86 -16.38 -14.60
C GLN A 396 6.05 -17.00 -13.46
N ARG A 397 5.20 -17.98 -13.76
CA ARG A 397 4.56 -18.81 -12.74
C ARG A 397 5.62 -19.51 -11.90
N GLY A 398 5.55 -19.33 -10.56
CA GLY A 398 6.60 -19.74 -9.62
C GLY A 398 7.51 -18.60 -9.17
N HIS A 399 7.38 -17.42 -9.80
CA HIS A 399 8.03 -16.17 -9.39
C HIS A 399 9.57 -16.22 -9.36
N GLN A 400 10.20 -17.11 -10.16
CA GLN A 400 11.64 -17.26 -10.23
C GLN A 400 12.27 -16.51 -11.40
N ALA A 401 11.47 -16.03 -12.34
CA ALA A 401 11.92 -15.19 -13.45
C ALA A 401 10.98 -14.00 -13.65
N TYR A 402 11.58 -12.83 -13.89
CA TYR A 402 10.87 -11.61 -14.24
C TYR A 402 11.62 -10.90 -15.37
N THR A 403 10.94 -10.61 -16.48
CA THR A 403 11.58 -10.07 -17.66
C THR A 403 10.81 -8.89 -18.21
N VAL A 404 11.51 -7.81 -18.55
CA VAL A 404 10.99 -6.77 -19.43
C VAL A 404 11.32 -7.21 -20.86
N VAL A 405 10.28 -7.53 -21.62
CA VAL A 405 10.40 -7.92 -23.03
C VAL A 405 10.16 -6.69 -23.90
N GLU A 406 11.06 -6.46 -24.86
CA GLU A 406 10.88 -5.45 -25.91
C GLU A 406 10.58 -6.16 -27.23
N VAL A 407 9.58 -5.65 -27.95
CA VAL A 407 9.17 -6.17 -29.25
C VAL A 407 9.36 -5.09 -30.32
N ASP A 408 10.15 -5.40 -31.34
CA ASP A 408 10.36 -4.54 -32.49
C ASP A 408 9.05 -4.33 -33.26
N ALA A 409 8.65 -3.10 -33.44
CA ALA A 409 7.35 -2.73 -34.00
C ALA A 409 7.20 -3.01 -35.50
N LYS A 410 8.27 -3.28 -36.22
CA LYS A 410 8.26 -3.60 -37.66
C LYS A 410 8.17 -5.11 -37.90
N THR A 411 8.90 -5.87 -37.12
CA THR A 411 9.12 -7.30 -37.37
C THR A 411 8.39 -8.22 -36.40
N GLY A 412 7.95 -7.70 -35.23
CA GLY A 412 7.44 -8.50 -34.13
C GLY A 412 8.50 -9.30 -33.38
N LYS A 413 9.80 -9.11 -33.69
CA LYS A 413 10.85 -9.84 -32.99
C LYS A 413 10.99 -9.39 -31.56
N ALA A 414 10.83 -10.33 -30.63
CA ALA A 414 10.99 -10.10 -29.21
C ALA A 414 12.45 -10.29 -28.76
N ARG A 415 12.86 -9.48 -27.75
CA ARG A 415 14.14 -9.66 -27.04
C ARG A 415 13.97 -9.35 -25.55
N PRO A 416 14.75 -9.96 -24.66
CA PRO A 416 14.78 -9.52 -23.27
C PRO A 416 15.53 -8.19 -23.20
N LEU A 417 14.88 -7.17 -22.61
CA LEU A 417 15.50 -5.89 -22.32
C LEU A 417 16.16 -5.92 -20.93
N ILE A 418 15.42 -6.39 -19.92
CA ILE A 418 15.91 -6.65 -18.57
C ILE A 418 15.44 -8.04 -18.17
N SER A 419 16.29 -8.85 -17.56
CA SER A 419 15.96 -10.19 -17.11
C SER A 419 16.50 -10.42 -15.70
N GLU A 420 15.61 -10.82 -14.81
CA GLU A 420 15.92 -11.19 -13.43
C GLU A 420 15.58 -12.65 -13.22
N THR A 421 16.44 -13.37 -12.50
CA THR A 421 16.19 -14.73 -12.08
C THR A 421 16.59 -14.93 -10.62
N SER A 422 15.87 -15.80 -9.91
CA SER A 422 16.16 -16.17 -8.55
C SER A 422 16.08 -17.69 -8.36
N LYS A 423 16.91 -18.24 -7.49
CA LYS A 423 16.82 -19.65 -7.08
C LYS A 423 15.62 -19.89 -6.14
N THR A 424 15.16 -18.85 -5.48
CA THR A 424 14.02 -18.85 -4.57
C THR A 424 12.83 -18.17 -5.23
N PHE A 425 12.59 -16.93 -4.94
CA PHE A 425 11.55 -16.09 -5.55
C PHE A 425 12.08 -14.67 -5.76
N ILE A 426 11.42 -13.94 -6.65
CA ILE A 426 11.65 -12.51 -6.85
C ILE A 426 10.68 -11.77 -5.95
N TYR A 427 11.19 -10.93 -5.07
CA TYR A 427 10.38 -10.11 -4.20
C TYR A 427 9.84 -8.87 -4.93
N TYR A 428 8.56 -8.60 -4.79
CA TYR A 428 7.91 -7.44 -5.37
C TYR A 428 7.76 -6.36 -4.31
N ASN A 429 8.71 -5.45 -4.27
CA ASN A 429 8.64 -4.31 -3.38
C ASN A 429 8.04 -3.11 -4.13
N ASN A 430 7.01 -2.50 -3.56
CA ASN A 430 6.41 -1.29 -4.10
C ASN A 430 7.31 -0.08 -3.79
N LEU A 431 8.37 0.10 -4.58
CA LEU A 431 9.36 1.17 -4.36
C LEU A 431 8.94 2.54 -4.90
N GLY A 432 7.73 2.72 -5.36
CA GLY A 432 7.30 4.00 -5.91
C GLY A 432 5.80 4.23 -5.78
N PRO A 433 5.38 5.50 -5.76
CA PRO A 433 3.98 5.86 -5.66
C PRO A 433 3.18 5.32 -6.86
N GLY A 434 2.02 4.73 -6.59
CA GLY A 434 1.11 4.22 -7.60
C GLY A 434 1.55 2.92 -8.28
N LEU A 435 2.56 2.22 -7.77
CA LEU A 435 2.90 0.88 -8.24
C LEU A 435 1.93 -0.13 -7.61
N SER A 436 1.24 -0.89 -8.45
CA SER A 436 0.43 -2.00 -8.00
C SER A 436 1.29 -3.18 -7.52
N ALA A 437 0.77 -3.96 -6.59
CA ALA A 437 1.43 -5.17 -6.10
C ALA A 437 1.85 -6.10 -7.26
N GLY A 438 2.93 -6.86 -7.05
CA GLY A 438 3.43 -7.81 -8.06
C GLY A 438 4.30 -7.19 -9.17
N ARG A 439 4.77 -5.95 -9.00
CA ARG A 439 5.69 -5.30 -9.95
C ARG A 439 7.06 -5.03 -9.34
N ARG A 440 8.07 -5.02 -10.20
CA ARG A 440 9.39 -4.47 -9.88
C ARG A 440 9.40 -2.97 -10.15
N TYR A 441 10.19 -2.21 -9.39
CA TYR A 441 10.37 -0.80 -9.67
C TYR A 441 11.15 -0.60 -10.98
N ARG A 442 10.59 0.22 -11.86
CA ARG A 442 11.18 0.65 -13.11
C ARG A 442 10.90 2.14 -13.32
N HIS A 443 11.90 2.91 -13.70
CA HIS A 443 11.77 4.29 -14.13
C HIS A 443 12.56 4.49 -15.43
N ASP A 444 11.87 4.95 -16.48
CA ASP A 444 12.44 5.18 -17.80
C ASP A 444 12.95 6.61 -17.91
N VAL A 445 14.25 6.78 -18.00
CA VAL A 445 14.94 8.06 -18.17
C VAL A 445 15.13 8.34 -19.67
N ASN A 446 14.87 9.59 -20.11
CA ASN A 446 15.04 10.00 -21.51
C ASN A 446 14.31 9.08 -22.51
N ASP A 447 13.04 8.79 -22.26
CA ASP A 447 12.22 7.89 -23.09
C ASP A 447 12.82 6.49 -23.23
N GLY A 448 13.32 5.95 -22.13
CA GLY A 448 13.85 4.60 -22.05
C GLY A 448 15.23 4.41 -22.65
N LYS A 449 15.97 5.48 -22.96
CA LYS A 449 17.39 5.37 -23.31
C LYS A 449 18.22 4.85 -22.15
N GLU A 450 17.79 5.16 -20.94
CA GLU A 450 18.29 4.57 -19.72
C GLU A 450 17.10 4.13 -18.85
N ILE A 451 17.30 3.11 -18.03
CA ILE A 451 16.25 2.56 -17.17
C ILE A 451 16.83 2.37 -15.77
N ILE A 452 16.16 2.94 -14.77
CA ILE A 452 16.42 2.64 -13.36
C ILE A 452 15.60 1.41 -13.01
N TRP A 453 16.25 0.41 -12.47
CA TRP A 453 15.67 -0.89 -12.15
C TRP A 453 16.04 -1.33 -10.73
N ALA A 454 15.06 -1.80 -9.96
CA ALA A 454 15.32 -2.37 -8.64
C ALA A 454 15.61 -3.87 -8.73
N SER A 455 16.60 -4.34 -7.96
CA SER A 455 17.02 -5.75 -7.98
C SER A 455 17.67 -6.15 -6.66
N GLU A 456 17.41 -7.39 -6.22
CA GLU A 456 18.06 -8.02 -5.06
C GLU A 456 19.26 -8.91 -5.47
N ARG A 457 19.84 -8.71 -6.64
CA ARG A 457 20.88 -9.59 -7.21
C ARG A 457 22.16 -9.67 -6.40
N ASP A 458 22.45 -8.67 -5.60
CA ASP A 458 23.61 -8.61 -4.69
C ASP A 458 23.27 -9.01 -3.23
N GLY A 459 22.03 -9.43 -2.98
CA GLY A 459 21.55 -9.84 -1.66
C GLY A 459 20.72 -8.78 -0.92
N TRP A 460 20.59 -7.58 -1.49
CA TRP A 460 19.80 -6.47 -0.95
C TRP A 460 18.99 -5.79 -2.05
N GLU A 461 17.89 -5.15 -1.70
CA GLU A 461 17.10 -4.39 -2.68
C GLU A 461 17.81 -3.09 -3.04
N HIS A 462 18.43 -3.05 -4.21
CA HIS A 462 19.19 -1.91 -4.72
C HIS A 462 18.74 -1.46 -6.12
N LEU A 463 19.12 -0.23 -6.47
CA LEU A 463 18.85 0.37 -7.77
C LEU A 463 20.05 0.21 -8.72
N TYR A 464 19.73 -0.11 -9.97
CA TYR A 464 20.68 -0.29 -11.07
C TYR A 464 20.30 0.58 -12.24
N LEU A 465 21.28 1.18 -12.90
CA LEU A 465 21.08 1.91 -14.15
C LEU A 465 21.38 0.99 -15.33
N TYR A 466 20.41 0.84 -16.22
CA TYR A 466 20.53 0.10 -17.46
C TYR A 466 20.63 1.03 -18.65
N ASP A 467 21.35 0.60 -19.68
CA ASP A 467 21.24 1.10 -21.03
C ASP A 467 19.96 0.51 -21.66
N GLY A 468 18.99 1.34 -21.94
CA GLY A 468 17.67 0.92 -22.43
C GLY A 468 17.67 0.48 -23.89
N VAL A 469 18.75 0.73 -24.64
CA VAL A 469 18.90 0.26 -26.03
C VAL A 469 19.50 -1.13 -26.06
N THR A 470 20.55 -1.37 -25.29
CA THR A 470 21.30 -2.65 -25.29
C THR A 470 20.81 -3.63 -24.24
N GLY A 471 20.09 -3.17 -23.22
CA GLY A 471 19.66 -3.97 -22.07
C GLY A 471 20.80 -4.31 -21.09
N LYS A 472 21.95 -3.65 -21.20
CA LYS A 472 23.10 -3.89 -20.32
C LYS A 472 23.07 -2.97 -19.11
N VAL A 473 23.50 -3.49 -17.95
CA VAL A 473 23.74 -2.67 -16.76
C VAL A 473 24.89 -1.70 -17.05
N LYS A 474 24.65 -0.41 -16.82
CA LYS A 474 25.68 0.64 -16.87
C LYS A 474 26.44 0.72 -15.56
N ASN A 475 25.70 0.79 -14.44
CA ASN A 475 26.25 0.79 -13.08
C ASN A 475 25.20 0.37 -12.07
N GLN A 476 25.66 -0.03 -10.90
CA GLN A 476 24.85 -0.10 -9.68
C GLN A 476 24.79 1.31 -9.09
N ILE A 477 23.56 1.79 -8.82
CA ILE A 477 23.33 3.14 -8.25
C ILE A 477 23.49 3.11 -6.75
N THR A 478 22.76 2.24 -6.05
CA THR A 478 22.84 2.08 -4.59
C THR A 478 23.51 0.76 -4.23
N LYS A 479 24.27 0.71 -3.13
CA LYS A 479 25.02 -0.49 -2.70
C LYS A 479 25.30 -0.47 -1.22
N GLY A 480 25.45 -1.64 -0.59
CA GLY A 480 25.77 -1.82 0.82
C GLY A 480 24.90 -2.87 1.49
N ASP A 481 25.12 -3.13 2.78
CA ASP A 481 24.35 -4.08 3.58
C ASP A 481 23.05 -3.43 4.13
N TRP A 482 22.28 -2.85 3.25
CA TRP A 482 21.03 -2.13 3.51
C TRP A 482 20.14 -2.16 2.27
N LEU A 483 18.91 -1.68 2.36
CA LEU A 483 17.97 -1.77 1.24
C LEU A 483 17.26 -0.45 0.95
N VAL A 484 16.90 -0.23 -0.31
CA VAL A 484 15.96 0.79 -0.74
C VAL A 484 14.54 0.35 -0.36
N ARG A 485 13.80 1.23 0.33
CA ARG A 485 12.43 0.98 0.81
C ARG A 485 11.37 1.61 -0.07
N ASN A 486 11.69 2.78 -0.63
CA ASN A 486 10.83 3.53 -1.52
C ASN A 486 11.65 4.50 -2.36
N VAL A 487 11.25 4.77 -3.59
CA VAL A 487 11.77 5.87 -4.41
C VAL A 487 10.70 6.95 -4.44
N ASP A 488 10.98 8.06 -3.78
CA ASP A 488 10.03 9.16 -3.67
C ASP A 488 9.99 10.00 -4.94
N TRP A 489 11.15 10.24 -5.54
CA TRP A 489 11.28 11.09 -6.71
C TRP A 489 12.56 10.82 -7.48
N VAL A 490 12.48 10.89 -8.82
CA VAL A 490 13.62 10.93 -9.74
C VAL A 490 13.62 12.29 -10.44
N ASP A 491 14.69 13.03 -10.25
CA ASP A 491 14.97 14.26 -11.01
C ASP A 491 15.79 13.89 -12.24
N ASP A 492 15.09 13.70 -13.37
CA ASP A 492 15.72 13.31 -14.63
C ASP A 492 16.70 14.36 -15.16
N ASP A 493 16.41 15.65 -14.93
CA ASP A 493 17.24 16.76 -15.40
C ASP A 493 18.55 16.85 -14.61
N LYS A 494 18.48 16.74 -13.27
CA LYS A 494 19.66 16.73 -12.40
C LYS A 494 20.32 15.36 -12.30
N ARG A 495 19.64 14.32 -12.84
CA ARG A 495 20.08 12.93 -12.75
C ARG A 495 20.29 12.47 -11.31
N GLN A 496 19.30 12.71 -10.47
CA GLN A 496 19.30 12.40 -9.05
C GLN A 496 18.07 11.60 -8.65
N ILE A 497 18.24 10.75 -7.63
CA ILE A 497 17.16 9.98 -7.02
C ILE A 497 17.04 10.37 -5.56
N TRP A 498 15.80 10.61 -5.12
CA TRP A 498 15.43 10.78 -3.74
C TRP A 498 14.67 9.52 -3.30
N PHE A 499 15.14 8.88 -2.24
CA PHE A 499 14.64 7.58 -1.84
C PHE A 499 14.75 7.36 -0.34
N ASN A 500 13.90 6.48 0.19
CA ASN A 500 14.00 6.01 1.55
C ASN A 500 14.78 4.70 1.61
N ALA A 501 15.65 4.57 2.60
CA ALA A 501 16.42 3.36 2.88
C ALA A 501 16.18 2.88 4.30
N GLY A 502 16.25 1.56 4.51
CA GLY A 502 16.26 0.91 5.82
C GLY A 502 17.57 0.19 6.07
N GLY A 503 18.05 0.20 7.32
CA GLY A 503 19.27 -0.50 7.75
C GLY A 503 20.60 0.15 7.32
N ALA A 504 20.57 1.36 6.75
CA ALA A 504 21.77 2.04 6.28
C ALA A 504 22.57 2.72 7.40
N VAL A 505 22.00 2.88 8.58
CA VAL A 505 22.66 3.51 9.73
C VAL A 505 22.98 2.42 10.77
N PRO A 506 24.28 2.16 11.06
CA PRO A 506 24.65 1.17 12.05
C PRO A 506 24.12 1.52 13.45
N GLY A 507 23.51 0.54 14.12
CA GLY A 507 23.00 0.68 15.48
C GLY A 507 21.57 1.20 15.59
N GLU A 508 20.99 1.75 14.52
CA GLU A 508 19.56 2.07 14.45
C GLU A 508 18.74 0.80 14.16
N ASP A 509 17.43 0.85 14.46
CA ASP A 509 16.50 -0.20 14.04
C ASP A 509 16.47 -0.28 12.51
N PRO A 510 16.83 -1.42 11.88
CA PRO A 510 16.94 -1.52 10.42
C PRO A 510 15.61 -1.37 9.67
N TYR A 511 14.51 -1.38 10.39
CA TYR A 511 13.18 -1.14 9.82
C TYR A 511 12.81 0.34 9.79
N PHE A 512 13.54 1.22 10.46
CA PHE A 512 13.36 2.66 10.31
C PHE A 512 13.75 3.10 8.90
N THR A 513 12.99 4.03 8.36
CA THR A 513 13.22 4.60 7.03
C THR A 513 13.88 5.97 7.15
N GLN A 514 14.97 6.15 6.43
CA GLN A 514 15.71 7.41 6.36
C GLN A 514 15.74 7.92 4.92
N LEU A 515 15.59 9.22 4.71
CA LEU A 515 15.65 9.82 3.38
C LEU A 515 17.09 9.99 2.92
N TYR A 516 17.34 9.61 1.68
CA TYR A 516 18.62 9.76 0.99
C TYR A 516 18.44 10.39 -0.38
N ARG A 517 19.52 10.99 -0.87
CA ARG A 517 19.69 11.40 -2.26
C ARG A 517 20.95 10.79 -2.83
N ILE A 518 20.93 10.40 -4.11
CA ILE A 518 22.08 9.85 -4.84
C ILE A 518 22.02 10.26 -6.31
N ASN A 519 23.17 10.37 -6.98
CA ASN A 519 23.23 10.57 -8.43
C ASN A 519 23.03 9.23 -9.18
N LEU A 520 22.57 9.28 -10.43
CA LEU A 520 22.34 8.06 -11.25
C LEU A 520 23.62 7.26 -11.52
N ASP A 521 24.80 7.88 -11.43
CA ASP A 521 26.08 7.20 -11.56
C ASP A 521 26.55 6.49 -10.27
N GLY A 522 25.77 6.61 -9.18
CA GLY A 522 26.06 6.04 -7.88
C GLY A 522 26.94 6.91 -6.98
N SER A 523 27.31 8.11 -7.43
CA SER A 523 28.07 9.06 -6.62
C SER A 523 27.16 9.94 -5.75
N GLY A 524 27.72 10.61 -4.75
CA GLY A 524 27.02 11.64 -3.99
C GLY A 524 25.92 11.14 -3.06
N LEU A 525 25.99 9.89 -2.58
CA LEU A 525 25.04 9.40 -1.58
C LEU A 525 25.06 10.31 -0.33
N THR A 526 23.91 10.88 -0.01
CA THR A 526 23.75 11.82 1.10
C THR A 526 22.52 11.47 1.90
N ARG A 527 22.66 11.26 3.22
CA ARG A 527 21.53 11.15 4.17
C ARG A 527 20.96 12.55 4.42
N LEU A 528 19.64 12.68 4.40
CA LEU A 528 18.91 13.95 4.51
C LEU A 528 18.06 14.05 5.77
N THR A 529 17.92 12.98 6.52
CA THR A 529 17.21 12.90 7.80
C THR A 529 18.18 12.44 8.90
N GLU A 530 18.00 12.90 10.13
CA GLU A 530 19.01 12.66 11.20
C GLU A 530 18.45 11.88 12.39
N ALA A 531 17.16 12.00 12.70
CA ALA A 531 16.59 11.37 13.89
C ALA A 531 16.61 9.84 13.80
N ASP A 532 16.98 9.17 14.92
CA ASP A 532 16.83 7.72 15.07
C ASP A 532 15.35 7.37 15.23
N ALA A 533 14.64 7.33 14.11
CA ALA A 533 13.21 7.13 14.01
C ALA A 533 12.81 6.71 12.59
N THR A 534 11.56 6.32 12.40
CA THR A 534 11.03 6.15 11.03
C THR A 534 10.56 7.49 10.49
N HIS A 535 11.00 7.84 9.29
CA HIS A 535 10.69 9.09 8.59
C HIS A 535 9.65 8.85 7.49
N SER A 536 8.77 9.82 7.33
CA SER A 536 7.79 9.91 6.25
C SER A 536 7.92 11.26 5.56
N ILE A 537 8.18 11.24 4.26
CA ILE A 537 8.48 12.44 3.48
C ILE A 537 7.29 12.79 2.60
N ASN A 538 6.88 14.07 2.64
CA ASN A 538 5.80 14.60 1.83
C ASN A 538 6.29 15.80 1.04
N PHE A 539 6.60 15.62 -0.25
CA PHE A 539 7.06 16.68 -1.14
C PHE A 539 5.93 17.60 -1.59
N SER A 540 6.25 18.90 -1.77
CA SER A 540 5.44 19.80 -2.58
C SER A 540 5.40 19.27 -4.02
N ARG A 541 4.36 19.65 -4.77
CA ARG A 541 4.15 19.13 -6.12
C ARG A 541 5.28 19.48 -7.09
N ASP A 542 5.88 20.65 -6.92
CA ASP A 542 7.01 21.13 -7.69
C ASP A 542 8.37 20.69 -7.09
N HIS A 543 8.35 19.92 -6.02
CA HIS A 543 9.51 19.43 -5.27
C HIS A 543 10.44 20.53 -4.74
N LYS A 544 9.97 21.76 -4.54
CA LYS A 544 10.77 22.82 -3.92
C LYS A 544 10.88 22.65 -2.42
N TYR A 545 9.87 22.05 -1.83
CA TYR A 545 9.80 21.82 -0.39
C TYR A 545 9.42 20.37 -0.09
N TYR A 546 9.76 19.92 1.10
CA TYR A 546 9.22 18.68 1.67
C TYR A 546 9.00 18.84 3.17
N VAL A 547 7.99 18.12 3.67
CA VAL A 547 7.80 17.94 5.10
C VAL A 547 8.37 16.60 5.49
N ASP A 548 9.30 16.59 6.44
CA ASP A 548 9.78 15.40 7.12
C ASP A 548 9.00 15.22 8.42
N THR A 549 8.35 14.06 8.54
CA THR A 549 7.67 13.66 9.77
C THR A 549 8.30 12.38 10.29
N TRP A 550 8.82 12.41 11.50
CA TRP A 550 9.44 11.25 12.12
C TRP A 550 8.79 10.86 13.44
N GLN A 551 8.80 9.58 13.72
CA GLN A 551 8.18 9.00 14.90
C GLN A 551 8.77 7.62 15.23
N ARG A 552 8.50 7.14 16.45
CA ARG A 552 8.75 5.76 16.91
C ARG A 552 7.55 5.29 17.73
N ILE A 553 7.55 4.03 18.11
CA ILE A 553 6.52 3.49 19.02
C ILE A 553 6.45 4.23 20.37
N ASP A 554 7.55 4.85 20.79
CA ASP A 554 7.74 5.61 22.05
C ASP A 554 7.95 7.11 21.83
N LEU A 555 7.88 7.59 20.59
CA LEU A 555 8.05 8.99 20.20
C LEU A 555 6.87 9.44 19.35
N PRO A 556 5.98 10.31 19.87
CA PRO A 556 4.92 10.92 19.08
C PRO A 556 5.48 11.67 17.86
N PRO A 557 4.68 11.84 16.79
CA PRO A 557 5.13 12.48 15.56
C PRO A 557 5.74 13.86 15.78
N VAL A 558 6.87 14.11 15.13
CA VAL A 558 7.54 15.41 15.02
C VAL A 558 7.63 15.76 13.55
N ALA A 559 7.31 16.98 13.16
CA ALA A 559 7.32 17.38 11.75
C ALA A 559 8.10 18.69 11.55
N GLN A 560 8.90 18.73 10.47
CA GLN A 560 9.66 19.90 10.02
C GLN A 560 9.46 20.11 8.52
N LEU A 561 9.41 21.37 8.10
CA LEU A 561 9.43 21.78 6.71
C LEU A 561 10.86 22.07 6.26
N HIS A 562 11.25 21.49 5.14
CA HIS A 562 12.57 21.65 4.54
C HIS A 562 12.47 22.25 3.15
N ARG A 563 13.50 22.98 2.76
CA ARG A 563 13.72 23.40 1.38
C ARG A 563 14.56 22.36 0.66
N THR A 564 14.10 21.90 -0.50
CA THR A 564 14.76 20.81 -1.24
C THR A 564 16.12 21.23 -1.82
N GLU A 565 16.28 22.50 -2.21
CA GLU A 565 17.50 23.01 -2.85
C GLU A 565 18.73 22.85 -1.96
N ASP A 566 18.66 23.33 -0.72
CA ASP A 566 19.76 23.35 0.25
C ASP A 566 19.54 22.42 1.46
N GLN A 567 18.40 21.72 1.48
CA GLN A 567 17.98 20.72 2.50
C GLN A 567 17.83 21.31 3.90
N LYS A 568 17.76 22.62 4.02
CA LYS A 568 17.60 23.28 5.30
C LYS A 568 16.19 23.12 5.85
N ALA A 569 16.11 22.78 7.14
CA ALA A 569 14.89 22.97 7.92
C ALA A 569 14.59 24.46 8.00
N ILE A 570 13.42 24.88 7.52
CA ILE A 570 13.00 26.28 7.46
C ILE A 570 11.88 26.60 8.44
N LEU A 571 11.12 25.56 8.90
CA LEU A 571 10.05 25.75 9.87
C LEU A 571 9.84 24.46 10.69
N ASP A 572 9.79 24.60 12.01
CA ASP A 572 9.27 23.56 12.90
C ASP A 572 7.74 23.56 12.81
N ILE A 573 7.19 22.46 12.29
CA ILE A 573 5.74 22.32 12.12
C ILE A 573 5.10 22.06 13.48
N ASP A 574 5.24 20.87 14.04
CA ASP A 574 4.74 20.55 15.37
C ASP A 574 5.48 19.33 15.94
N LYS A 575 5.38 19.19 17.25
CA LYS A 575 5.90 18.05 18.00
C LYS A 575 4.82 17.52 18.91
N GLY A 576 4.44 16.27 18.71
CA GLY A 576 3.46 15.58 19.53
C GLY A 576 3.90 15.51 21.01
N ASP A 577 2.98 15.75 21.93
CA ASP A 577 3.20 15.66 23.35
C ASP A 577 2.27 14.61 23.97
N ALA A 578 2.88 13.55 24.51
CA ALA A 578 2.20 12.46 25.20
C ALA A 578 2.38 12.51 26.74
N SER A 579 2.86 13.61 27.29
CA SER A 579 3.12 13.75 28.73
C SER A 579 1.89 13.47 29.59
N ALA A 580 0.72 13.93 29.16
CA ALA A 580 -0.53 13.67 29.84
C ALA A 580 -0.95 12.19 29.77
N LEU A 581 -0.66 11.50 28.68
CA LEU A 581 -0.90 10.06 28.50
C LEU A 581 -0.06 9.26 29.51
N LEU A 582 1.24 9.56 29.61
CA LEU A 582 2.15 8.93 30.56
C LEU A 582 1.74 9.22 32.02
N ALA A 583 1.35 10.47 32.32
CA ALA A 583 0.86 10.86 33.63
C ALA A 583 -0.44 10.14 34.02
N ALA A 584 -1.26 9.75 33.06
CA ALA A 584 -2.45 8.95 33.26
C ALA A 584 -2.17 7.44 33.48
N GLY A 585 -0.88 7.04 33.52
CA GLY A 585 -0.45 5.67 33.79
C GLY A 585 -0.29 4.77 32.57
N PHE A 586 -0.45 5.30 31.36
CA PHE A 586 -0.15 4.57 30.12
C PHE A 586 1.35 4.37 29.98
N ARG A 587 1.73 3.34 29.24
CA ARG A 587 3.12 2.98 28.92
C ARG A 587 3.27 2.81 27.44
N PHE A 588 4.42 3.19 26.91
CA PHE A 588 4.78 2.88 25.53
C PHE A 588 5.23 1.43 25.40
N PRO A 589 5.07 0.82 24.22
CA PRO A 589 5.73 -0.45 23.91
C PRO A 589 7.25 -0.30 24.04
N GLU A 590 7.92 -1.39 24.41
CA GLU A 590 9.36 -1.44 24.60
C GLU A 590 9.99 -2.17 23.40
N ALA A 591 10.93 -1.55 22.69
CA ALA A 591 11.72 -2.22 21.68
C ALA A 591 12.67 -3.22 22.35
N PHE A 592 12.76 -4.42 21.80
CA PHE A 592 13.68 -5.45 22.27
C PHE A 592 14.31 -6.17 21.07
N VAL A 593 15.59 -6.51 21.20
CA VAL A 593 16.36 -7.18 20.16
C VAL A 593 17.17 -8.33 20.76
N THR A 594 17.25 -9.44 20.03
CA THR A 594 18.12 -10.58 20.38
C THR A 594 18.68 -11.23 19.12
N ARG A 595 19.59 -12.21 19.28
CA ARG A 595 20.16 -12.94 18.14
C ARG A 595 19.21 -14.03 17.67
N GLY A 596 19.07 -14.13 16.35
CA GLY A 596 18.28 -15.15 15.69
C GLY A 596 18.97 -16.53 15.67
N ARG A 597 18.36 -17.48 14.95
CA ARG A 597 18.76 -18.88 14.81
C ARG A 597 20.20 -19.09 14.36
N ASP A 598 20.78 -18.15 13.66
CA ASP A 598 22.16 -18.18 13.16
C ASP A 598 23.20 -17.61 14.16
N GLY A 599 22.73 -17.11 15.32
CA GLY A 599 23.55 -16.48 16.35
C GLY A 599 24.17 -15.15 15.95
N LYS A 600 23.79 -14.57 14.79
CA LYS A 600 24.39 -13.35 14.21
C LYS A 600 23.36 -12.30 13.89
N THR A 601 22.25 -12.68 13.28
CA THR A 601 21.21 -11.75 12.80
C THR A 601 20.40 -11.21 13.97
N ASP A 602 20.25 -9.89 14.03
CA ASP A 602 19.39 -9.24 15.03
C ASP A 602 17.91 -9.43 14.65
N ILE A 603 17.17 -9.98 15.60
CA ILE A 603 15.71 -10.16 15.54
C ILE A 603 15.07 -9.09 16.41
N TRP A 604 14.33 -8.21 15.77
CA TRP A 604 13.68 -7.08 16.40
C TRP A 604 12.24 -7.38 16.74
N GLY A 605 11.80 -6.89 17.89
CA GLY A 605 10.44 -7.03 18.36
C GLY A 605 10.06 -5.91 19.31
N ILE A 606 8.81 -5.95 19.76
CA ILE A 606 8.29 -5.05 20.81
C ILE A 606 7.60 -5.86 21.89
N ILE A 607 7.60 -5.30 23.10
CA ILE A 607 6.94 -5.84 24.28
C ILE A 607 5.90 -4.82 24.75
N ILE A 608 4.67 -5.24 24.87
CA ILE A 608 3.53 -4.44 25.36
C ILE A 608 3.11 -5.02 26.70
N ARG A 609 3.18 -4.21 27.76
CA ARG A 609 2.79 -4.59 29.12
C ARG A 609 1.51 -3.91 29.53
N PRO A 610 0.69 -4.52 30.43
CA PRO A 610 -0.49 -3.89 30.96
C PRO A 610 -0.13 -2.60 31.75
N THR A 611 -1.04 -1.66 31.83
CA THR A 611 -0.82 -0.39 32.56
C THR A 611 -0.55 -0.62 34.05
N ASN A 612 -1.11 -1.69 34.65
CA ASN A 612 -0.89 -2.12 36.00
C ASN A 612 0.21 -3.22 36.16
N PHE A 613 1.16 -3.27 35.23
CA PHE A 613 2.25 -4.27 35.26
C PHE A 613 3.01 -4.23 36.59
N ASP A 614 3.14 -5.41 37.20
CA ASP A 614 3.88 -5.66 38.43
C ASP A 614 5.06 -6.61 38.15
N PRO A 615 6.30 -6.14 38.21
CA PRO A 615 7.49 -6.95 37.89
C PRO A 615 7.69 -8.12 38.84
N SER A 616 7.03 -8.17 39.99
CA SER A 616 7.09 -9.31 40.93
C SER A 616 6.22 -10.47 40.49
N LYS A 617 5.29 -10.29 39.53
CA LYS A 617 4.36 -11.31 39.02
C LYS A 617 4.88 -11.95 37.73
N LYS A 618 4.39 -13.15 37.45
CA LYS A 618 4.56 -13.81 36.16
C LYS A 618 3.31 -13.59 35.32
N TYR A 619 3.51 -13.31 34.05
CA TYR A 619 2.45 -13.09 33.07
C TYR A 619 2.55 -14.12 31.95
N PRO A 620 1.44 -14.67 31.47
CA PRO A 620 1.46 -15.41 30.21
C PRO A 620 1.78 -14.44 29.06
N VAL A 621 2.48 -14.94 28.05
CA VAL A 621 2.86 -14.17 26.87
C VAL A 621 1.96 -14.56 25.71
N ILE A 622 1.46 -13.58 24.98
CA ILE A 622 0.76 -13.75 23.69
C ILE A 622 1.61 -13.06 22.62
N GLU A 623 1.92 -13.79 21.58
CA GLU A 623 2.53 -13.20 20.39
C GLU A 623 1.47 -12.97 19.32
N ASN A 624 1.38 -11.74 18.82
CA ASN A 624 0.65 -11.43 17.62
C ASN A 624 1.58 -11.64 16.43
N VAL A 625 1.28 -12.66 15.61
CA VAL A 625 2.22 -13.23 14.64
C VAL A 625 1.85 -12.90 13.22
N TYR A 626 2.81 -12.37 12.47
CA TYR A 626 2.88 -12.46 11.02
C TYR A 626 4.25 -13.05 10.64
N ALA A 627 4.32 -13.99 9.70
CA ALA A 627 5.56 -14.71 9.36
C ALA A 627 5.76 -14.93 7.86
N GLY A 628 5.16 -14.09 7.01
CA GLY A 628 5.29 -14.18 5.55
C GLY A 628 6.32 -13.22 4.95
N PRO A 629 6.80 -13.48 3.71
CA PRO A 629 7.85 -12.69 3.07
C PRO A 629 7.37 -11.38 2.43
N GLN A 630 6.08 -11.03 2.50
CA GLN A 630 5.51 -9.84 1.85
C GLN A 630 5.61 -8.57 2.68
N GLY A 631 5.91 -8.65 3.98
CA GLY A 631 5.98 -7.49 4.87
C GLY A 631 6.83 -7.74 6.10
N SER A 632 7.07 -6.69 6.88
CA SER A 632 7.47 -6.73 8.29
C SER A 632 6.26 -6.36 9.13
N PHE A 633 6.22 -6.83 10.38
CA PHE A 633 5.01 -6.79 11.20
C PHE A 633 5.16 -5.98 12.50
N VAL A 634 6.36 -5.82 13.00
CA VAL A 634 6.60 -5.05 14.24
C VAL A 634 6.29 -3.58 13.99
N PRO A 635 5.34 -2.97 14.73
CA PRO A 635 5.03 -1.55 14.61
C PRO A 635 6.26 -0.66 14.80
N LYS A 636 6.38 0.39 14.00
CA LYS A 636 7.48 1.37 14.04
C LYS A 636 6.99 2.80 14.26
N THR A 637 5.69 3.01 14.28
CA THR A 637 5.04 4.31 14.40
C THR A 637 4.32 4.44 15.75
N PHE A 638 4.12 5.68 16.16
CA PHE A 638 3.45 6.01 17.42
C PHE A 638 1.94 5.77 17.33
N VAL A 639 1.41 5.10 18.34
CA VAL A 639 -0.04 4.98 18.57
C VAL A 639 -0.29 5.19 20.07
N ALA A 640 -1.19 6.09 20.43
CA ALA A 640 -1.49 6.39 21.84
C ALA A 640 -1.98 5.14 22.60
N VAL A 641 -2.82 4.32 21.97
CA VAL A 641 -3.32 3.03 22.48
C VAL A 641 -3.52 2.09 21.31
N SER A 642 -2.78 1.00 21.30
CA SER A 642 -2.97 -0.07 20.31
C SER A 642 -4.06 -1.07 20.78
N PRO A 643 -4.66 -1.84 19.86
CA PRO A 643 -5.52 -2.96 20.22
C PRO A 643 -4.84 -4.00 21.11
N ASP A 644 -3.53 -4.21 20.92
CA ASP A 644 -2.72 -5.13 21.71
C ASP A 644 -2.60 -4.68 23.18
N GLN A 645 -2.67 -3.37 23.43
CA GLN A 645 -2.73 -2.85 24.79
C GLN A 645 -4.00 -3.33 25.51
N ALA A 646 -5.14 -3.37 24.81
CA ALA A 646 -6.39 -3.88 25.39
C ALA A 646 -6.25 -5.36 25.77
N LEU A 647 -5.55 -6.16 24.96
CA LEU A 647 -5.25 -7.54 25.26
C LEU A 647 -4.29 -7.67 26.45
N ALA A 648 -3.27 -6.80 26.53
CA ALA A 648 -2.36 -6.76 27.68
C ALA A 648 -3.08 -6.46 28.98
N GLU A 649 -4.10 -5.57 28.98
CA GLU A 649 -4.90 -5.24 30.18
C GLU A 649 -5.65 -6.43 30.77
N LEU A 650 -5.85 -7.50 30.02
CA LEU A 650 -6.41 -8.76 30.51
C LEU A 650 -5.43 -9.61 31.31
N GLY A 651 -4.21 -9.12 31.54
CA GLY A 651 -3.16 -9.80 32.31
C GLY A 651 -2.16 -10.57 31.50
N PHE A 652 -1.94 -10.17 30.23
CA PHE A 652 -0.92 -10.74 29.35
C PHE A 652 0.24 -9.77 29.15
N ILE A 653 1.38 -10.29 28.75
CA ILE A 653 2.39 -9.55 27.98
C ILE A 653 2.14 -9.86 26.52
N VAL A 654 1.99 -8.85 25.68
CA VAL A 654 1.82 -9.02 24.24
C VAL A 654 3.09 -8.62 23.50
N VAL A 655 3.51 -9.45 22.56
CA VAL A 655 4.75 -9.22 21.79
C VAL A 655 4.49 -9.31 20.29
N HIS A 656 5.28 -8.56 19.52
CA HIS A 656 5.41 -8.69 18.08
C HIS A 656 6.87 -8.91 17.73
N ILE A 657 7.16 -9.79 16.79
CA ILE A 657 8.52 -10.17 16.42
C ILE A 657 8.63 -10.32 14.90
N ASP A 658 9.66 -9.71 14.30
CA ASP A 658 10.03 -9.92 12.91
C ASP A 658 11.19 -10.92 12.81
N GLY A 659 10.85 -12.22 12.80
CA GLY A 659 11.81 -13.29 12.57
C GLY A 659 12.22 -13.43 11.10
N MET A 660 13.27 -14.21 10.83
CA MET A 660 13.65 -14.57 9.46
C MET A 660 12.46 -15.18 8.73
N GLY A 661 12.28 -14.80 7.47
CA GLY A 661 11.12 -15.15 6.65
C GLY A 661 10.18 -13.97 6.41
N THR A 662 10.25 -12.89 7.22
CA THR A 662 9.60 -11.60 6.93
C THR A 662 10.48 -10.76 6.00
N SER A 663 9.96 -9.64 5.47
CA SER A 663 10.69 -8.78 4.51
C SER A 663 11.41 -7.59 5.17
N ASN A 664 11.80 -6.63 4.33
CA ASN A 664 12.46 -5.39 4.72
C ASN A 664 13.85 -5.55 5.35
N ARG A 665 14.53 -6.64 5.01
CA ARG A 665 15.92 -6.98 5.35
C ARG A 665 16.63 -7.51 4.11
N SER A 666 17.74 -8.22 4.28
CA SER A 666 18.44 -8.87 3.17
C SER A 666 17.59 -9.94 2.47
N LYS A 667 17.93 -10.25 1.22
CA LYS A 667 17.31 -11.36 0.49
C LYS A 667 17.42 -12.68 1.26
N ALA A 668 18.55 -12.98 1.86
CA ALA A 668 18.74 -14.19 2.68
C ALA A 668 17.81 -14.24 3.89
N PHE A 669 17.42 -13.09 4.44
CA PHE A 669 16.51 -13.01 5.58
C PHE A 669 15.09 -13.47 5.22
N HIS A 670 14.55 -13.08 4.07
CA HIS A 670 13.22 -13.50 3.65
C HIS A 670 13.20 -14.83 2.89
N ASP A 671 14.30 -15.22 2.27
CA ASP A 671 14.39 -16.47 1.48
C ASP A 671 14.17 -17.74 2.31
N VAL A 672 14.33 -17.69 3.64
CA VAL A 672 14.04 -18.84 4.52
C VAL A 672 12.56 -19.26 4.45
N ALA A 673 11.67 -18.36 4.03
CA ALA A 673 10.25 -18.65 3.83
C ALA A 673 9.98 -19.46 2.53
N TYR A 674 10.93 -19.54 1.60
CA TYR A 674 10.70 -20.18 0.31
C TYR A 674 10.42 -21.68 0.45
N LYS A 675 9.20 -22.10 0.07
CA LYS A 675 8.68 -23.47 0.23
C LYS A 675 8.71 -24.00 1.68
N ASN A 676 8.77 -23.08 2.66
CA ASN A 676 8.90 -23.40 4.08
C ASN A 676 8.11 -22.39 4.96
N LEU A 677 6.90 -22.03 4.56
CA LEU A 677 6.09 -21.05 5.29
C LEU A 677 5.68 -21.56 6.69
N ALA A 678 5.54 -22.86 6.88
CA ALA A 678 5.13 -23.43 8.16
C ALA A 678 6.16 -23.24 9.29
N ASP A 679 7.45 -23.08 8.95
CA ASP A 679 8.55 -22.92 9.91
C ASP A 679 9.19 -21.53 9.87
N ALA A 680 8.77 -20.69 8.92
CA ALA A 680 9.34 -19.37 8.76
C ALA A 680 9.17 -18.52 10.04
N GLY A 681 10.29 -18.05 10.59
CA GLY A 681 10.32 -17.21 11.79
C GLY A 681 10.19 -17.92 13.13
N PHE A 682 9.65 -19.12 13.24
CA PHE A 682 9.46 -19.79 14.55
C PHE A 682 10.76 -20.08 15.31
N PRO A 683 11.84 -20.61 14.71
CA PRO A 683 13.09 -20.77 15.43
C PRO A 683 13.64 -19.48 16.05
N ASP A 684 13.51 -18.35 15.37
CA ASP A 684 13.94 -17.05 15.89
C ASP A 684 13.03 -16.56 17.01
N ARG A 685 11.71 -16.76 16.87
CA ARG A 685 10.70 -16.38 17.86
C ARG A 685 10.89 -17.14 19.18
N ILE A 686 11.17 -18.44 19.09
CA ILE A 686 11.49 -19.27 20.27
C ILE A 686 12.73 -18.75 20.99
N LEU A 687 13.76 -18.31 20.27
CA LEU A 687 14.96 -17.72 20.87
C LEU A 687 14.70 -16.33 21.46
N TRP A 688 13.77 -15.60 20.88
CA TRP A 688 13.40 -14.25 21.31
C TRP A 688 12.60 -14.28 22.62
N HIS A 689 11.68 -15.26 22.79
CA HIS A 689 10.91 -15.50 24.04
C HIS A 689 11.81 -16.00 25.19
#